data_74fbc4cb66bfb00f4181884ca195207f
#
_entry.id   74fbc4cb66bfb00f4181884ca195207f
#
_cell.length_a   1.000
_cell.length_b   1.000
_cell.length_c   1.000
_cell.angle_alpha   90.00
_cell.angle_beta   90.00
_cell.angle_gamma   90.00
#
_symmetry.space_group_name_H-M   'P 1'
#
loop_
_entity.id
_entity.type
_entity.pdbx_description
1 polymer ?
#
loop_
_entity_poly.entity_id
_entity_poly.type
_entity_poly.pdbx_seq_one_letter_code
_entity_poly.pdbx_strand_id
1 'polypeptide(L)'
;MTLEDLQPDAIVRGILPDALVTVVSVAWHGSNALTLVYRSPNGRVADEILYRHDESRLEIVEAGRPWSFDGDGALFRLVSEAHRIRLAHLFDPVLAIHTSLIDPLPHQITAVYEEMLPRQPLRFLLADDPGAGKTIMAGLLMKELIARGDLKRCLIVCPGSLAEQWQDELHRRFHLPFEIMTNDKFEAARTGNWFLENDLAIARLDKLARNEDVQQKLFALDCRYDLIICDEAHKLSASFFGGEVKYTKRYRLAQRLSGLTRHFLLMTATPHNGKEEDFQLFLALLDGDRFEGKFRDGVHQVDVTDLMRRMVKESLLKFDGRPLFPERIAYTVPYKLSDAEARLYKEVTDYVREEFNRAEALQNDKRAGTVGFALTILQRRLASSPEAIYQSLHRRRERLEKRLRELELLQRGAAVPVPALAGPLLDSDEVEDLEEAPENEVEAAEEKILDQATAAATLAELKIEIATLARLESLAAEVRRSGQDTKWRELAELLGEIFTPIGLGGCIAEPTLPYGAGSIPKPVPSPNQKLVLFTEHRDTLNYLERQIGSLLGRPQAVVLIHGGMGREERRKAQTNFLHDPTVQVLLATDAAGEGINLQRAHLMVNYDLPWNPNRLEQRFGRIHRIGQTEVCHLWNLVASETREGDVYRRLLEKLEEARQALGGQVFDVLGR
;
A
#
# COMPACT_ATOMS: atom_id res chain seq x y z
N MET A 1 18.55 -41.35 -10.06
CA MET A 1 17.34 -40.76 -10.63
C MET A 1 17.33 -40.95 -12.14
N THR A 2 16.21 -40.82 -12.80
CA THR A 2 16.12 -40.84 -14.26
C THR A 2 16.11 -39.40 -14.82
N LEU A 3 16.46 -39.23 -16.10
CA LEU A 3 16.42 -37.92 -16.72
C LEU A 3 14.99 -37.36 -16.82
N GLU A 4 13.97 -38.21 -16.78
CA GLU A 4 12.55 -37.83 -16.76
C GLU A 4 12.12 -37.14 -15.48
N ASP A 5 12.86 -37.32 -14.38
CA ASP A 5 12.57 -36.69 -13.08
C ASP A 5 13.00 -35.22 -13.06
N LEU A 6 13.79 -34.77 -14.05
CA LEU A 6 14.23 -33.38 -14.16
C LEU A 6 13.08 -32.50 -14.64
N GLN A 7 12.53 -31.71 -13.71
CA GLN A 7 11.47 -30.74 -14.00
C GLN A 7 11.96 -29.31 -13.69
N PRO A 8 11.38 -28.28 -14.32
CA PRO A 8 11.65 -26.90 -13.95
C PRO A 8 11.49 -26.69 -12.44
N ASP A 9 12.36 -25.86 -11.87
CA ASP A 9 12.49 -25.56 -10.44
C ASP A 9 13.02 -26.71 -9.55
N ALA A 10 13.31 -27.90 -10.10
CA ALA A 10 14.00 -28.94 -9.35
C ALA A 10 15.42 -28.52 -9.01
N ILE A 11 15.86 -28.87 -7.79
CA ILE A 11 17.24 -28.64 -7.33
C ILE A 11 18.02 -29.93 -7.54
N VAL A 12 19.12 -29.84 -8.28
CA VAL A 12 19.91 -30.98 -8.70
C VAL A 12 21.35 -30.83 -8.27
N ARG A 13 21.90 -31.92 -7.69
CA ARG A 13 23.32 -32.12 -7.42
C ARG A 13 23.92 -32.91 -8.55
N GLY A 14 25.20 -32.69 -8.85
CA GLY A 14 25.98 -33.46 -9.82
C GLY A 14 26.11 -32.83 -11.21
N ILE A 15 25.55 -31.64 -11.42
CA ILE A 15 25.79 -30.84 -12.63
C ILE A 15 27.09 -30.04 -12.48
N LEU A 16 27.23 -29.29 -11.39
CA LEU A 16 28.49 -28.61 -11.06
C LEU A 16 29.19 -29.34 -9.93
N PRO A 17 30.55 -29.36 -9.92
CA PRO A 17 31.30 -29.86 -8.78
C PRO A 17 30.97 -29.03 -7.52
N ASP A 18 30.58 -29.73 -6.46
CA ASP A 18 30.32 -29.18 -5.13
C ASP A 18 29.25 -28.07 -5.04
N ALA A 19 28.36 -27.93 -6.06
CA ALA A 19 27.31 -26.95 -6.07
C ALA A 19 25.95 -27.53 -6.46
N LEU A 20 24.88 -27.01 -5.86
CA LEU A 20 23.52 -27.33 -6.25
C LEU A 20 23.07 -26.35 -7.34
N VAL A 21 22.32 -26.83 -8.32
CA VAL A 21 21.77 -26.02 -9.39
C VAL A 21 20.25 -26.12 -9.43
N THR A 22 19.59 -25.08 -9.87
CA THR A 22 18.14 -25.09 -10.10
C THR A 22 17.85 -25.26 -11.58
N VAL A 23 17.01 -26.21 -11.94
CA VAL A 23 16.58 -26.46 -13.33
C VAL A 23 15.70 -25.27 -13.77
N VAL A 24 16.03 -24.68 -14.91
CA VAL A 24 15.23 -23.61 -15.53
C VAL A 24 14.32 -24.19 -16.60
N SER A 25 14.87 -25.01 -17.48
CA SER A 25 14.11 -25.71 -18.52
C SER A 25 14.82 -26.96 -18.99
N VAL A 26 14.05 -27.89 -19.57
CA VAL A 26 14.52 -29.14 -20.11
C VAL A 26 14.04 -29.29 -21.54
N ALA A 27 14.94 -29.55 -22.49
CA ALA A 27 14.62 -29.80 -23.89
C ALA A 27 15.17 -31.17 -24.32
N TRP A 28 14.28 -32.12 -24.69
CA TRP A 28 14.66 -33.45 -25.07
C TRP A 28 15.16 -33.54 -26.52
N HIS A 29 16.21 -34.32 -26.69
CA HIS A 29 16.78 -34.70 -27.99
C HIS A 29 16.65 -36.21 -28.17
N GLY A 30 15.46 -36.64 -28.56
CA GLY A 30 15.12 -38.06 -28.61
C GLY A 30 14.93 -38.65 -27.21
N SER A 31 15.16 -39.98 -27.05
CA SER A 31 14.95 -40.70 -25.77
C SER A 31 16.19 -40.80 -24.88
N ASN A 32 17.36 -40.41 -25.37
CA ASN A 32 18.65 -40.72 -24.72
C ASN A 32 19.45 -39.48 -24.30
N ALA A 33 19.01 -38.29 -24.70
CA ALA A 33 19.69 -37.03 -24.34
C ALA A 33 18.71 -35.89 -24.16
N LEU A 34 19.07 -34.97 -23.30
CA LEU A 34 18.34 -33.69 -23.12
C LEU A 34 19.33 -32.53 -22.89
N THR A 35 18.93 -31.34 -23.29
CA THR A 35 19.58 -30.10 -22.87
C THR A 35 18.92 -29.61 -21.59
N LEU A 36 19.69 -29.57 -20.54
CA LEU A 36 19.31 -28.96 -19.25
C LEU A 36 19.78 -27.53 -19.21
N VAL A 37 18.86 -26.57 -19.10
CA VAL A 37 19.20 -25.19 -18.76
C VAL A 37 19.05 -25.05 -17.25
N TYR A 38 20.11 -24.64 -16.59
CA TYR A 38 20.14 -24.54 -15.14
C TYR A 38 20.69 -23.19 -14.66
N ARG A 39 20.35 -22.86 -13.45
CA ARG A 39 20.85 -21.69 -12.74
C ARG A 39 21.77 -22.13 -11.62
N SER A 40 22.99 -21.63 -11.65
CA SER A 40 23.98 -21.82 -10.61
C SER A 40 23.75 -20.94 -9.38
N PRO A 41 24.34 -21.22 -8.22
CA PRO A 41 24.15 -20.44 -6.98
C PRO A 41 24.46 -18.95 -7.11
N ASN A 42 25.41 -18.61 -8.01
CA ASN A 42 25.75 -17.20 -8.29
C ASN A 42 24.79 -16.48 -9.25
N GLY A 43 23.64 -17.10 -9.56
CA GLY A 43 22.58 -16.55 -10.41
C GLY A 43 22.84 -16.66 -11.92
N ARG A 44 23.99 -17.19 -12.36
CA ARG A 44 24.26 -17.40 -13.78
C ARG A 44 23.45 -18.55 -14.33
N VAL A 45 22.88 -18.35 -15.52
CA VAL A 45 22.21 -19.39 -16.29
C VAL A 45 23.21 -19.99 -17.26
N ALA A 46 23.27 -21.31 -17.30
CA ALA A 46 24.09 -22.09 -18.21
C ALA A 46 23.29 -23.30 -18.71
N ASP A 47 23.77 -23.95 -19.76
CA ASP A 47 23.19 -25.17 -20.30
C ASP A 47 24.20 -26.30 -20.36
N GLU A 48 23.71 -27.51 -20.23
CA GLU A 48 24.51 -28.75 -20.35
C GLU A 48 23.66 -29.81 -21.03
N ILE A 49 24.28 -30.60 -21.91
CA ILE A 49 23.63 -31.76 -22.53
C ILE A 49 23.89 -32.97 -21.65
N LEU A 50 22.82 -33.57 -21.16
CA LEU A 50 22.84 -34.76 -20.32
C LEU A 50 22.44 -35.99 -21.12
N TYR A 51 23.11 -37.10 -20.87
CA TYR A 51 22.85 -38.40 -21.46
C TYR A 51 22.44 -39.42 -20.38
N ARG A 52 21.90 -40.56 -20.77
CA ARG A 52 21.49 -41.62 -19.84
C ARG A 52 22.60 -42.07 -18.87
N HIS A 53 23.86 -42.05 -19.29
CA HIS A 53 24.96 -42.40 -18.41
C HIS A 53 25.25 -41.40 -17.32
N ASP A 54 24.74 -40.15 -17.46
CA ASP A 54 24.88 -39.10 -16.44
C ASP A 54 23.90 -39.28 -15.27
N GLU A 55 22.86 -40.10 -15.42
CA GLU A 55 21.87 -40.37 -14.39
C GLU A 55 22.49 -40.85 -13.06
N SER A 56 23.60 -41.54 -13.13
CA SER A 56 24.29 -42.04 -11.93
C SER A 56 24.96 -40.96 -11.08
N ARG A 57 25.30 -39.80 -11.66
CA ARG A 57 25.91 -38.68 -10.96
C ARG A 57 24.91 -37.62 -10.47
N LEU A 58 23.67 -37.73 -10.94
CA LEU A 58 22.64 -36.76 -10.65
C LEU A 58 21.78 -37.21 -9.47
N GLU A 59 21.49 -36.27 -8.59
CA GLU A 59 20.61 -36.44 -7.44
C GLU A 59 19.68 -35.24 -7.33
N ILE A 60 18.35 -35.47 -7.31
CA ILE A 60 17.40 -34.43 -6.97
C ILE A 60 17.46 -34.23 -5.46
N VAL A 61 17.79 -33.00 -5.09
CA VAL A 61 17.71 -32.55 -3.70
C VAL A 61 16.35 -31.94 -3.53
N GLU A 62 15.44 -32.60 -2.85
CA GLU A 62 14.21 -31.97 -2.43
C GLU A 62 14.59 -30.75 -1.60
N ALA A 63 14.17 -29.58 -2.04
CA ALA A 63 14.23 -28.37 -1.22
C ALA A 63 13.26 -28.62 -0.06
N GLY A 64 13.77 -29.22 1.00
CA GLY A 64 13.00 -29.36 2.24
C GLY A 64 12.48 -27.98 2.65
N ARG A 65 11.26 -27.91 3.13
CA ARG A 65 10.74 -26.68 3.72
C ARG A 65 11.77 -26.17 4.73
N PRO A 66 12.17 -24.87 4.71
CA PRO A 66 13.19 -24.36 5.65
C PRO A 66 12.82 -24.56 7.12
N TRP A 67 11.58 -24.95 7.38
CA TRP A 67 10.96 -25.13 8.68
C TRP A 67 10.31 -26.51 8.88
N SER A 68 10.74 -27.54 8.16
CA SER A 68 10.24 -28.91 8.35
C SER A 68 10.79 -29.52 9.65
N PHE A 69 10.03 -30.48 10.21
CA PHE A 69 10.40 -31.21 11.43
C PHE A 69 10.90 -32.64 11.08
N ASP A 70 11.49 -32.83 9.93
CA ASP A 70 12.01 -34.12 9.42
C ASP A 70 13.49 -34.38 9.77
N GLY A 71 14.09 -33.48 10.56
CA GLY A 71 15.47 -33.60 11.01
C GLY A 71 15.70 -34.72 12.02
N ASP A 72 16.99 -35.16 12.17
CA ASP A 72 17.40 -36.12 13.18
C ASP A 72 17.13 -35.63 14.59
N GLY A 73 16.22 -36.32 15.31
CA GLY A 73 15.84 -35.96 16.67
C GLY A 73 16.97 -36.07 17.69
N ALA A 74 17.96 -36.95 17.51
CA ALA A 74 19.12 -37.09 18.40
C ALA A 74 20.06 -35.86 18.22
N LEU A 75 20.30 -35.45 16.97
CA LEU A 75 21.07 -34.27 16.65
C LEU A 75 20.37 -33.01 17.15
N PHE A 76 19.05 -32.92 17.00
CA PHE A 76 18.25 -31.80 17.53
C PHE A 76 18.42 -31.64 19.07
N ARG A 77 18.35 -32.76 19.82
CA ARG A 77 18.58 -32.74 21.28
C ARG A 77 19.97 -32.25 21.64
N LEU A 78 20.99 -32.74 20.95
CA LEU A 78 22.39 -32.34 21.17
C LEU A 78 22.58 -30.84 20.90
N VAL A 79 22.07 -30.35 19.79
CA VAL A 79 22.14 -28.91 19.43
C VAL A 79 21.36 -28.06 20.42
N SER A 80 20.15 -28.49 20.84
CA SER A 80 19.36 -27.81 21.85
C SER A 80 20.11 -27.66 23.18
N GLU A 81 20.79 -28.73 23.65
CA GLU A 81 21.61 -28.66 24.87
C GLU A 81 22.82 -27.77 24.70
N ALA A 82 23.50 -27.81 23.58
CA ALA A 82 24.60 -26.91 23.28
C ALA A 82 24.17 -25.45 23.31
N HIS A 83 23.01 -25.14 22.73
CA HIS A 83 22.42 -23.81 22.80
C HIS A 83 22.02 -23.40 24.22
N ARG A 84 21.42 -24.32 24.97
CA ARG A 84 21.06 -24.05 26.39
C ARG A 84 22.28 -23.70 27.23
N ILE A 85 23.39 -24.44 27.05
CA ILE A 85 24.67 -24.17 27.73
C ILE A 85 25.23 -22.82 27.29
N ARG A 86 25.25 -22.56 25.97
CA ARG A 86 25.74 -21.29 25.41
C ARG A 86 24.95 -20.09 25.90
N LEU A 87 23.63 -20.24 26.07
CA LEU A 87 22.72 -19.17 26.47
C LEU A 87 22.52 -19.08 27.99
N ALA A 88 23.17 -19.97 28.78
CA ALA A 88 23.02 -20.01 30.25
C ALA A 88 23.43 -18.70 30.95
N HIS A 89 24.23 -17.88 30.31
CA HIS A 89 24.64 -16.54 30.80
C HIS A 89 23.68 -15.41 30.37
N LEU A 90 22.72 -15.68 29.49
CA LEU A 90 21.72 -14.70 29.06
C LEU A 90 20.52 -14.77 29.99
N PHE A 91 20.67 -14.22 31.19
CA PHE A 91 19.62 -14.25 32.22
C PHE A 91 18.47 -13.28 31.99
N ASP A 92 18.56 -12.44 30.95
CA ASP A 92 17.53 -11.44 30.65
C ASP A 92 16.55 -11.99 29.59
N PRO A 93 15.33 -12.38 29.97
CA PRO A 93 14.34 -12.90 29.02
C PRO A 93 13.77 -11.82 28.07
N VAL A 94 14.06 -10.55 28.34
CA VAL A 94 13.55 -9.38 27.61
C VAL A 94 14.68 -8.43 27.20
N LEU A 95 15.82 -8.99 26.83
CA LEU A 95 17.07 -8.25 26.51
C LEU A 95 16.84 -7.17 25.43
N ALA A 96 16.02 -7.44 24.44
CA ALA A 96 15.72 -6.46 23.38
C ALA A 96 15.06 -5.20 23.94
N ILE A 97 14.21 -5.30 24.95
CA ILE A 97 13.57 -4.16 25.61
C ILE A 97 14.66 -3.30 26.29
N HIS A 98 15.51 -3.91 27.10
CA HIS A 98 16.51 -3.20 27.88
C HIS A 98 17.61 -2.56 27.01
N THR A 99 17.85 -3.07 25.81
CA THR A 99 18.88 -2.59 24.90
C THR A 99 18.36 -1.73 23.75
N SER A 100 17.09 -1.40 23.73
CA SER A 100 16.44 -0.57 22.71
C SER A 100 16.05 0.79 23.26
N LEU A 101 16.01 1.80 22.38
CA LEU A 101 15.58 3.16 22.72
C LEU A 101 14.06 3.30 22.50
N ILE A 102 13.29 2.54 23.29
CA ILE A 102 11.82 2.54 23.22
C ILE A 102 11.26 2.52 24.64
N ASP A 103 10.05 3.04 24.78
CA ASP A 103 9.17 2.81 25.94
C ASP A 103 8.12 1.77 25.53
N PRO A 104 8.35 0.48 25.84
CA PRO A 104 7.46 -0.58 25.37
C PRO A 104 6.12 -0.50 26.07
N LEU A 105 5.05 -0.87 25.36
CA LEU A 105 3.69 -0.88 25.87
C LEU A 105 3.23 -2.32 26.15
N PRO A 106 2.25 -2.54 27.05
CA PRO A 106 1.81 -3.88 27.42
C PRO A 106 1.48 -4.77 26.24
N HIS A 107 0.69 -4.26 25.29
CA HIS A 107 0.29 -5.00 24.10
C HIS A 107 1.46 -5.34 23.17
N GLN A 108 2.52 -4.52 23.15
CA GLN A 108 3.73 -4.78 22.34
C GLN A 108 4.56 -5.90 22.97
N ILE A 109 4.68 -5.88 24.31
CA ILE A 109 5.37 -6.94 25.04
C ILE A 109 4.62 -8.27 24.86
N THR A 110 3.31 -8.29 25.07
CA THR A 110 2.47 -9.48 24.87
C THR A 110 2.60 -10.03 23.45
N ALA A 111 2.53 -9.14 22.44
CA ALA A 111 2.67 -9.54 21.03
C ALA A 111 3.99 -10.27 20.75
N VAL A 112 5.09 -9.75 21.30
CA VAL A 112 6.42 -10.30 21.03
C VAL A 112 6.69 -11.52 21.89
N TYR A 113 6.54 -11.41 23.18
CA TYR A 113 7.04 -12.42 24.12
C TYR A 113 6.04 -13.54 24.42
N GLU A 114 4.75 -13.31 24.30
CA GLU A 114 3.72 -14.31 24.55
C GLU A 114 3.15 -14.91 23.27
N GLU A 115 3.10 -14.12 22.17
CA GLU A 115 2.47 -14.56 20.93
C GLU A 115 3.50 -15.00 19.87
N MET A 116 4.50 -14.17 19.54
CA MET A 116 5.40 -14.44 18.42
C MET A 116 6.61 -15.30 18.79
N LEU A 117 7.36 -14.95 19.83
CA LEU A 117 8.60 -15.66 20.21
C LEU A 117 8.40 -17.14 20.57
N PRO A 118 7.29 -17.57 21.22
CA PRO A 118 7.09 -18.99 21.54
C PRO A 118 6.82 -19.86 20.32
N ARG A 119 6.43 -19.25 19.19
CA ARG A 119 6.09 -19.98 17.97
C ARG A 119 7.34 -20.33 17.15
N GLN A 120 7.62 -21.60 17.02
CA GLN A 120 8.78 -22.11 16.30
C GLN A 120 8.35 -23.27 15.36
N PRO A 121 8.30 -23.06 14.05
CA PRO A 121 8.63 -21.84 13.29
C PRO A 121 7.59 -20.74 13.47
N LEU A 122 8.04 -19.49 13.40
CA LEU A 122 7.12 -18.35 13.40
C LEU A 122 6.47 -18.21 12.02
N ARG A 123 5.20 -18.55 11.92
CA ARG A 123 4.34 -18.35 10.76
C ARG A 123 3.11 -17.60 11.27
N PHE A 124 3.13 -16.25 11.13
CA PHE A 124 2.20 -15.44 11.91
C PHE A 124 1.72 -14.19 11.16
N LEU A 125 0.48 -13.80 11.42
CA LEU A 125 -0.15 -12.58 10.94
C LEU A 125 -0.38 -11.62 12.10
N LEU A 126 0.35 -10.51 12.12
CA LEU A 126 0.17 -9.41 13.05
C LEU A 126 -0.80 -8.38 12.44
N ALA A 127 -2.05 -8.40 12.88
CA ALA A 127 -3.15 -7.65 12.29
C ALA A 127 -3.68 -6.52 13.19
N ASP A 128 -2.86 -5.99 14.08
CA ASP A 128 -3.22 -4.86 14.97
C ASP A 128 -3.49 -3.57 14.17
N ASP A 129 -4.35 -2.72 14.69
CA ASP A 129 -4.76 -1.45 14.07
C ASP A 129 -3.60 -0.56 13.64
N PRO A 130 -3.78 0.36 12.66
CA PRO A 130 -2.76 1.32 12.26
C PRO A 130 -2.37 2.20 13.44
N GLY A 131 -1.07 2.36 13.68
CA GLY A 131 -0.56 3.19 14.79
C GLY A 131 -0.46 2.48 16.15
N ALA A 132 -0.79 1.18 16.24
CA ALA A 132 -0.54 0.36 17.44
C ALA A 132 0.95 0.04 17.67
N GLY A 133 1.82 0.34 16.70
CA GLY A 133 3.26 0.14 16.82
C GLY A 133 3.76 -1.21 16.31
N LYS A 134 3.16 -1.75 15.24
CA LYS A 134 3.60 -3.01 14.59
C LYS A 134 5.08 -3.02 14.25
N THR A 135 5.62 -1.90 13.74
CA THR A 135 7.06 -1.75 13.45
C THR A 135 7.92 -1.92 14.70
N ILE A 136 7.44 -1.42 15.85
CA ILE A 136 8.12 -1.59 17.15
C ILE A 136 8.11 -3.06 17.58
N MET A 137 6.96 -3.73 17.44
CA MET A 137 6.85 -5.16 17.74
C MET A 137 7.79 -6.00 16.88
N ALA A 138 7.85 -5.72 15.57
CA ALA A 138 8.77 -6.38 14.65
C ALA A 138 10.24 -6.09 14.99
N GLY A 139 10.57 -4.85 15.34
CA GLY A 139 11.91 -4.44 15.76
C GLY A 139 12.36 -5.16 17.05
N LEU A 140 11.47 -5.24 18.05
CA LEU A 140 11.72 -6.00 19.27
C LEU A 140 11.93 -7.48 18.97
N LEU A 141 11.06 -8.08 18.16
CA LEU A 141 11.18 -9.48 17.76
C LEU A 141 12.52 -9.77 17.09
N MET A 142 12.89 -8.96 16.09
CA MET A 142 14.17 -9.13 15.38
C MET A 142 15.36 -9.01 16.34
N LYS A 143 15.36 -7.98 17.18
CA LYS A 143 16.46 -7.74 18.12
C LYS A 143 16.57 -8.85 19.15
N GLU A 144 15.45 -9.38 19.64
CA GLU A 144 15.43 -10.51 20.55
C GLU A 144 15.96 -11.79 19.88
N LEU A 145 15.52 -12.09 18.65
CA LEU A 145 15.99 -13.24 17.89
C LEU A 145 17.50 -13.13 17.55
N ILE A 146 18.00 -11.92 17.24
CA ILE A 146 19.45 -11.68 17.02
C ILE A 146 20.22 -11.92 18.31
N ALA A 147 19.72 -11.39 19.45
CA ALA A 147 20.38 -11.56 20.75
C ALA A 147 20.45 -13.03 21.18
N ARG A 148 19.44 -13.82 20.84
CA ARG A 148 19.40 -15.27 21.08
C ARG A 148 20.23 -16.09 20.09
N GLY A 149 20.68 -15.46 19.01
CA GLY A 149 21.40 -16.13 17.93
C GLY A 149 20.53 -16.92 16.96
N ASP A 150 19.22 -16.73 17.02
CA ASP A 150 18.23 -17.40 16.15
C ASP A 150 18.00 -16.67 14.83
N LEU A 151 18.45 -15.41 14.73
CA LEU A 151 18.33 -14.57 13.56
C LEU A 151 19.71 -13.98 13.18
N LYS A 152 20.16 -14.29 11.99
CA LYS A 152 21.31 -13.64 11.34
C LYS A 152 20.89 -12.83 10.14
N ARG A 153 20.00 -13.38 9.32
CA ARG A 153 19.57 -12.79 8.05
C ARG A 153 18.07 -12.48 8.05
N CYS A 154 17.72 -11.22 7.83
CA CYS A 154 16.33 -10.76 7.77
C CYS A 154 16.06 -9.94 6.52
N LEU A 155 14.96 -10.24 5.85
CA LEU A 155 14.45 -9.46 4.73
C LEU A 155 13.11 -8.82 5.11
N ILE A 156 13.03 -7.50 5.00
CA ILE A 156 11.77 -6.75 5.12
C ILE A 156 11.30 -6.40 3.71
N VAL A 157 10.08 -6.81 3.38
CA VAL A 157 9.39 -6.49 2.13
C VAL A 157 8.25 -5.53 2.45
N CYS A 158 8.32 -4.32 1.94
CA CYS A 158 7.35 -3.27 2.26
C CYS A 158 7.03 -2.40 1.03
N PRO A 159 5.94 -1.61 1.06
CA PRO A 159 5.71 -0.56 0.08
C PRO A 159 6.89 0.40 -0.02
N GLY A 160 7.15 0.93 -1.23
CA GLY A 160 8.28 1.83 -1.46
C GLY A 160 8.29 3.07 -0.58
N SER A 161 7.12 3.60 -0.27
CA SER A 161 6.92 4.77 0.61
C SER A 161 7.34 4.51 2.08
N LEU A 162 7.34 3.25 2.54
CA LEU A 162 7.66 2.88 3.93
C LEU A 162 9.12 2.44 4.12
N ALA A 163 9.86 2.18 3.05
CA ALA A 163 11.21 1.62 3.14
C ALA A 163 12.18 2.48 3.97
N GLU A 164 12.17 3.80 3.75
CA GLU A 164 13.01 4.74 4.49
C GLU A 164 12.59 4.87 5.95
N GLN A 165 11.27 4.84 6.22
CA GLN A 165 10.77 4.86 7.58
C GLN A 165 11.19 3.61 8.36
N TRP A 166 11.11 2.43 7.74
CA TRP A 166 11.60 1.19 8.32
C TRP A 166 13.08 1.30 8.68
N GLN A 167 13.91 1.75 7.76
CA GLN A 167 15.35 1.93 8.00
C GLN A 167 15.61 2.90 9.14
N ASP A 168 14.98 4.07 9.13
CA ASP A 168 15.15 5.10 10.16
C ASP A 168 14.72 4.61 11.55
N GLU A 169 13.56 3.94 11.67
CA GLU A 169 13.06 3.44 12.95
C GLU A 169 13.95 2.32 13.50
N LEU A 170 14.35 1.37 12.66
CA LEU A 170 15.20 0.26 13.07
C LEU A 170 16.58 0.74 13.50
N HIS A 171 17.15 1.70 12.77
CA HIS A 171 18.44 2.27 13.12
C HIS A 171 18.39 3.07 14.42
N ARG A 172 17.42 3.99 14.55
CA ARG A 172 17.36 4.90 15.70
C ARG A 172 16.92 4.23 17.00
N ARG A 173 15.97 3.28 16.92
CA ARG A 173 15.35 2.68 18.12
C ARG A 173 16.02 1.39 18.54
N PHE A 174 16.49 0.61 17.57
CA PHE A 174 17.00 -0.74 17.80
C PHE A 174 18.48 -0.91 17.49
N HIS A 175 19.12 0.09 16.87
CA HIS A 175 20.49 0.02 16.37
C HIS A 175 20.73 -1.12 15.38
N LEU A 176 19.72 -1.43 14.55
CA LEU A 176 19.79 -2.45 13.51
C LEU A 176 20.13 -1.79 12.16
N PRO A 177 21.27 -2.12 11.53
CA PRO A 177 21.76 -1.48 10.31
C PRO A 177 21.15 -2.14 9.05
N PHE A 178 19.86 -1.94 8.82
CA PHE A 178 19.21 -2.42 7.61
C PHE A 178 19.59 -1.59 6.39
N GLU A 179 19.84 -2.25 5.26
CA GLU A 179 20.16 -1.64 3.98
C GLU A 179 18.96 -1.72 3.02
N ILE A 180 18.62 -0.56 2.38
CA ILE A 180 17.57 -0.51 1.37
C ILE A 180 18.16 -0.88 0.01
N MET A 181 17.50 -1.79 -0.70
CA MET A 181 17.84 -2.18 -2.07
C MET A 181 17.43 -1.07 -3.04
N THR A 182 18.42 -0.41 -3.65
CA THR A 182 18.25 0.53 -4.77
C THR A 182 18.80 -0.07 -6.06
N ASN A 183 18.50 0.52 -7.23
CA ASN A 183 19.04 0.05 -8.50
C ASN A 183 20.56 0.11 -8.50
N ASP A 184 21.13 1.25 -8.09
CA ASP A 184 22.57 1.47 -8.10
C ASP A 184 23.32 0.48 -7.19
N LYS A 185 22.78 0.21 -5.98
CA LYS A 185 23.35 -0.78 -5.06
C LYS A 185 23.23 -2.21 -5.60
N PHE A 186 22.11 -2.51 -6.27
CA PHE A 186 21.87 -3.83 -6.85
C PHE A 186 22.83 -4.13 -8.01
N GLU A 187 23.10 -3.15 -8.86
CA GLU A 187 24.06 -3.25 -9.98
C GLU A 187 25.51 -3.25 -9.51
N ALA A 188 25.82 -2.50 -8.43
CA ALA A 188 27.15 -2.38 -7.88
C ALA A 188 27.58 -3.54 -6.97
N ALA A 189 26.74 -4.57 -6.79
CA ALA A 189 27.04 -5.71 -5.92
C ALA A 189 28.28 -6.48 -6.39
N ARG A 190 29.26 -6.64 -5.50
CA ARG A 190 30.58 -7.24 -5.79
C ARG A 190 30.49 -8.74 -6.11
N THR A 191 29.59 -9.45 -5.43
CA THR A 191 29.33 -10.89 -5.66
C THR A 191 28.42 -11.11 -6.87
N GLY A 192 27.90 -10.05 -7.50
CA GLY A 192 26.85 -10.11 -8.49
C GLY A 192 25.44 -10.34 -7.91
N ASN A 193 25.32 -10.55 -6.60
CA ASN A 193 24.05 -10.71 -5.91
C ASN A 193 24.01 -9.88 -4.61
N TRP A 194 23.32 -8.76 -4.66
CA TRP A 194 23.18 -7.83 -3.55
C TRP A 194 22.60 -8.48 -2.28
N PHE A 195 21.69 -9.44 -2.43
CA PHE A 195 21.06 -10.12 -1.30
C PHE A 195 22.06 -11.00 -0.52
N LEU A 196 23.11 -11.51 -1.17
CA LEU A 196 24.15 -12.29 -0.47
C LEU A 196 25.09 -11.40 0.36
N GLU A 197 25.22 -10.13 -0.02
CA GLU A 197 26.10 -9.16 0.67
C GLU A 197 25.41 -8.48 1.85
N ASN A 198 24.05 -8.56 1.94
CA ASN A 198 23.30 -7.84 2.94
C ASN A 198 22.46 -8.79 3.79
N ASP A 199 22.89 -9.03 5.00
CA ASP A 199 22.19 -9.90 5.95
C ASP A 199 20.89 -9.26 6.46
N LEU A 200 20.87 -7.93 6.63
CA LEU A 200 19.70 -7.15 7.05
C LEU A 200 19.25 -6.25 5.89
N ALA A 201 18.22 -6.67 5.18
CA ALA A 201 17.82 -6.08 3.92
C ALA A 201 16.37 -5.56 3.94
N ILE A 202 16.14 -4.42 3.29
CA ILE A 202 14.80 -3.89 2.99
C ILE A 202 14.64 -3.86 1.48
N ALA A 203 13.57 -4.46 0.98
CA ALA A 203 13.23 -4.46 -0.44
C ALA A 203 11.80 -3.96 -0.66
N ARG A 204 11.62 -3.23 -1.75
CA ARG A 204 10.30 -2.72 -2.16
C ARG A 204 9.48 -3.83 -2.80
N LEU A 205 8.24 -4.01 -2.32
CA LEU A 205 7.31 -5.04 -2.81
C LEU A 205 7.06 -4.93 -4.32
N ASP A 206 6.77 -3.72 -4.79
CA ASP A 206 6.51 -3.43 -6.20
C ASP A 206 7.69 -3.82 -7.10
N LYS A 207 8.91 -3.51 -6.68
CA LYS A 207 10.12 -3.87 -7.42
C LYS A 207 10.36 -5.37 -7.44
N LEU A 208 10.18 -6.05 -6.30
CA LEU A 208 10.30 -7.51 -6.22
C LEU A 208 9.25 -8.22 -7.08
N ALA A 209 8.02 -7.71 -7.13
CA ALA A 209 6.94 -8.35 -7.88
C ALA A 209 7.08 -8.21 -9.41
N ARG A 210 7.75 -7.14 -9.89
CA ARG A 210 7.84 -6.81 -11.33
C ARG A 210 9.16 -7.22 -11.97
N ASN A 211 10.25 -7.29 -11.21
CA ASN A 211 11.59 -7.47 -11.77
C ASN A 211 12.06 -8.92 -11.61
N GLU A 212 12.06 -9.67 -12.72
CA GLU A 212 12.47 -11.07 -12.74
C GLU A 212 13.96 -11.25 -12.40
N ASP A 213 14.85 -10.34 -12.81
CA ASP A 213 16.28 -10.43 -12.50
C ASP A 213 16.51 -10.30 -10.99
N VAL A 214 15.76 -9.40 -10.33
CA VAL A 214 15.81 -9.24 -8.87
C VAL A 214 15.30 -10.50 -8.20
N GLN A 215 14.20 -11.09 -8.68
CA GLN A 215 13.68 -12.35 -8.16
C GLN A 215 14.67 -13.50 -8.34
N GLN A 216 15.30 -13.61 -9.51
CA GLN A 216 16.29 -14.64 -9.76
C GLN A 216 17.43 -14.63 -8.75
N LYS A 217 17.94 -13.42 -8.42
CA LYS A 217 19.01 -13.28 -7.44
C LYS A 217 18.53 -13.54 -6.01
N LEU A 218 17.31 -13.09 -5.66
CA LEU A 218 16.72 -13.34 -4.33
C LEU A 218 16.48 -14.84 -4.07
N PHE A 219 15.99 -15.56 -5.08
CA PHE A 219 15.68 -16.98 -4.98
C PHE A 219 16.85 -17.89 -5.35
N ALA A 220 18.08 -17.38 -5.43
CA ALA A 220 19.27 -18.20 -5.56
C ALA A 220 19.45 -19.11 -4.33
N LEU A 221 19.95 -20.32 -4.53
CA LEU A 221 20.02 -21.35 -3.49
C LEU A 221 20.76 -20.95 -2.22
N ASP A 222 21.80 -20.12 -2.37
CA ASP A 222 22.62 -19.64 -1.25
C ASP A 222 22.00 -18.42 -0.55
N CYS A 223 20.93 -17.85 -1.13
CA CYS A 223 20.26 -16.66 -0.61
C CYS A 223 19.10 -17.03 0.29
N ARG A 224 19.36 -17.53 1.49
CA ARG A 224 18.32 -17.87 2.47
C ARG A 224 18.27 -16.81 3.56
N TYR A 225 17.06 -16.48 3.98
CA TYR A 225 16.77 -15.60 5.10
C TYR A 225 16.14 -16.39 6.24
N ASP A 226 16.54 -16.10 7.48
CA ASP A 226 15.98 -16.74 8.67
C ASP A 226 14.56 -16.23 8.92
N LEU A 227 14.34 -14.94 8.69
CA LEU A 227 13.06 -14.26 8.85
C LEU A 227 12.78 -13.38 7.62
N ILE A 228 11.57 -13.49 7.11
CA ILE A 228 11.01 -12.53 6.15
C ILE A 228 9.79 -11.86 6.78
N ILE A 229 9.76 -10.53 6.74
CA ILE A 229 8.65 -9.70 7.20
C ILE A 229 8.03 -9.03 5.99
N CYS A 230 6.73 -9.21 5.78
CA CYS A 230 5.97 -8.48 4.76
C CYS A 230 5.06 -7.46 5.43
N ASP A 231 5.33 -6.18 5.23
CA ASP A 231 4.49 -5.09 5.70
C ASP A 231 3.43 -4.72 4.65
N GLU A 232 2.27 -4.22 5.13
CA GLU A 232 1.06 -4.01 4.33
C GLU A 232 0.69 -5.26 3.52
N ALA A 233 0.73 -6.41 4.21
CA ALA A 233 0.61 -7.74 3.61
C ALA A 233 -0.76 -8.00 2.94
N HIS A 234 -1.79 -7.18 3.19
CA HIS A 234 -3.05 -7.24 2.45
C HIS A 234 -2.87 -7.08 0.93
N LYS A 235 -1.75 -6.47 0.50
CA LYS A 235 -1.37 -6.34 -0.92
C LYS A 235 -0.94 -7.67 -1.55
N LEU A 236 -0.67 -8.69 -0.75
CA LEU A 236 -0.29 -10.05 -1.18
C LEU A 236 -1.54 -10.93 -1.32
N SER A 237 -2.59 -10.42 -1.94
CA SER A 237 -3.87 -11.11 -2.05
C SER A 237 -4.03 -11.87 -3.37
N ALA A 238 -4.82 -12.93 -3.33
CA ALA A 238 -5.41 -13.60 -4.48
C ALA A 238 -6.93 -13.53 -4.36
N SER A 239 -7.64 -13.65 -5.45
CA SER A 239 -9.10 -13.61 -5.45
C SER A 239 -9.69 -14.89 -6.04
N PHE A 240 -10.84 -15.29 -5.47
CA PHE A 240 -11.64 -16.39 -5.98
C PHE A 240 -12.84 -15.82 -6.75
N PHE A 241 -12.92 -16.11 -8.02
CA PHE A 241 -14.00 -15.62 -8.87
C PHE A 241 -14.42 -16.66 -9.91
N GLY A 242 -15.73 -16.91 -10.03
CA GLY A 242 -16.28 -17.81 -11.05
C GLY A 242 -15.83 -19.28 -10.93
N GLY A 243 -15.44 -19.74 -9.74
CA GLY A 243 -14.94 -21.11 -9.53
C GLY A 243 -13.42 -21.27 -9.74
N GLU A 244 -12.71 -20.21 -10.12
CA GLU A 244 -11.26 -20.21 -10.33
C GLU A 244 -10.54 -19.24 -9.40
N VAL A 245 -9.31 -19.59 -9.02
CA VAL A 245 -8.43 -18.70 -8.23
C VAL A 245 -7.60 -17.85 -9.18
N LYS A 246 -7.77 -16.53 -9.08
CA LYS A 246 -6.93 -15.57 -9.78
C LYS A 246 -5.74 -15.19 -8.88
N TYR A 247 -4.57 -15.66 -9.24
CA TYR A 247 -3.32 -15.35 -8.53
C TYR A 247 -2.70 -14.08 -9.10
N THR A 248 -2.51 -13.06 -8.24
CA THR A 248 -1.74 -11.86 -8.59
C THR A 248 -0.23 -12.15 -8.64
N LYS A 249 0.56 -11.32 -9.33
CA LYS A 249 2.03 -11.42 -9.33
C LYS A 249 2.60 -11.33 -7.90
N ARG A 250 2.01 -10.47 -7.07
CA ARG A 250 2.39 -10.27 -5.67
C ARG A 250 2.09 -11.50 -4.82
N TYR A 251 0.95 -12.15 -5.03
CA TYR A 251 0.61 -13.37 -4.32
C TYR A 251 1.59 -14.51 -4.68
N ARG A 252 1.92 -14.70 -5.96
CA ARG A 252 2.93 -15.67 -6.39
C ARG A 252 4.31 -15.37 -5.81
N LEU A 253 4.70 -14.12 -5.75
CA LEU A 253 5.91 -13.71 -5.06
C LEU A 253 5.87 -14.11 -3.57
N ALA A 254 4.75 -13.83 -2.88
CA ALA A 254 4.59 -14.17 -1.47
C ALA A 254 4.65 -15.67 -1.20
N GLN A 255 4.07 -16.50 -2.07
CA GLN A 255 4.21 -17.97 -2.00
C GLN A 255 5.68 -18.39 -2.07
N ARG A 256 6.45 -17.80 -2.99
CA ARG A 256 7.89 -18.07 -3.10
C ARG A 256 8.67 -17.58 -1.89
N LEU A 257 8.36 -16.38 -1.38
CA LEU A 257 8.98 -15.85 -0.16
C LEU A 257 8.68 -16.73 1.06
N SER A 258 7.44 -17.19 1.19
CA SER A 258 7.02 -18.12 2.24
C SER A 258 7.84 -19.43 2.22
N GLY A 259 8.18 -19.94 1.04
CA GLY A 259 9.03 -21.12 0.88
C GLY A 259 10.54 -20.86 1.10
N LEU A 260 10.98 -19.61 1.03
CA LEU A 260 12.39 -19.23 1.16
C LEU A 260 12.87 -19.16 2.62
N THR A 261 11.96 -18.98 3.56
CA THR A 261 12.30 -18.72 4.96
C THR A 261 11.60 -19.66 5.93
N ARG A 262 12.25 -19.89 7.07
CA ARG A 262 11.64 -20.59 8.22
C ARG A 262 10.61 -19.73 8.92
N HIS A 263 10.96 -18.48 9.24
CA HIS A 263 10.09 -17.53 9.93
C HIS A 263 9.48 -16.55 8.95
N PHE A 264 8.15 -16.51 8.88
CA PHE A 264 7.42 -15.64 7.96
C PHE A 264 6.37 -14.83 8.73
N LEU A 265 6.59 -13.53 8.84
CA LEU A 265 5.72 -12.59 9.53
C LEU A 265 5.01 -11.70 8.50
N LEU A 266 3.69 -11.81 8.47
CA LEU A 266 2.83 -10.90 7.72
C LEU A 266 2.31 -9.81 8.65
N MET A 267 2.33 -8.56 8.22
CA MET A 267 1.84 -7.42 8.99
C MET A 267 0.85 -6.63 8.15
N THR A 268 -0.33 -6.40 8.68
CA THR A 268 -1.35 -5.54 8.07
C THR A 268 -2.34 -5.05 9.12
N ALA A 269 -2.99 -3.92 8.87
CA ALA A 269 -4.11 -3.49 9.69
C ALA A 269 -5.44 -4.05 9.18
N THR A 270 -5.48 -4.50 7.93
CA THR A 270 -6.69 -4.90 7.22
C THR A 270 -6.52 -6.29 6.60
N PRO A 271 -6.57 -7.36 7.42
CA PRO A 271 -6.32 -8.71 6.94
C PRO A 271 -7.43 -9.28 6.05
N HIS A 272 -8.63 -8.71 6.10
CA HIS A 272 -9.84 -9.23 5.45
C HIS A 272 -10.47 -8.18 4.53
N ASN A 273 -10.81 -8.58 3.31
CA ASN A 273 -11.42 -7.70 2.29
C ASN A 273 -12.96 -7.86 2.18
N GLY A 274 -13.58 -8.61 3.10
CA GLY A 274 -15.01 -8.93 3.10
C GLY A 274 -15.34 -10.32 2.53
N LYS A 275 -14.41 -11.00 1.85
CA LYS A 275 -14.62 -12.32 1.28
C LYS A 275 -13.81 -13.38 2.02
N GLU A 276 -14.49 -14.39 2.54
CA GLU A 276 -13.88 -15.47 3.30
C GLU A 276 -12.89 -16.27 2.46
N GLU A 277 -13.20 -16.52 1.19
CA GLU A 277 -12.34 -17.27 0.28
C GLU A 277 -11.00 -16.56 0.03
N ASP A 278 -11.02 -15.24 -0.14
CA ASP A 278 -9.83 -14.44 -0.35
C ASP A 278 -8.97 -14.39 0.94
N PHE A 279 -9.62 -14.37 2.11
CA PHE A 279 -8.95 -14.43 3.39
C PHE A 279 -8.29 -15.78 3.64
N GLN A 280 -8.94 -16.90 3.28
CA GLN A 280 -8.34 -18.23 3.36
C GLN A 280 -7.14 -18.36 2.42
N LEU A 281 -7.22 -17.82 1.20
CA LEU A 281 -6.07 -17.75 0.29
C LEU A 281 -4.92 -16.94 0.89
N PHE A 282 -5.22 -15.84 1.56
CA PHE A 282 -4.22 -15.04 2.25
C PHE A 282 -3.54 -15.80 3.39
N LEU A 283 -4.31 -16.53 4.22
CA LEU A 283 -3.78 -17.38 5.28
C LEU A 283 -2.99 -18.58 4.77
N ALA A 284 -3.28 -19.07 3.55
CA ALA A 284 -2.52 -20.13 2.90
C ALA A 284 -1.05 -19.73 2.64
N LEU A 285 -0.71 -18.44 2.66
CA LEU A 285 0.69 -17.99 2.64
C LEU A 285 1.45 -18.36 3.92
N LEU A 286 0.76 -18.51 5.04
CA LEU A 286 1.33 -18.93 6.32
C LEU A 286 1.31 -20.44 6.48
N ASP A 287 0.19 -21.07 6.16
CA ASP A 287 -0.01 -22.53 6.26
C ASP A 287 -0.83 -23.02 5.07
N GLY A 288 -0.14 -23.41 4.00
CA GLY A 288 -0.78 -23.89 2.77
C GLY A 288 -1.48 -25.23 2.92
N ASP A 289 -1.10 -26.05 3.89
CA ASP A 289 -1.71 -27.37 4.10
C ASP A 289 -3.07 -27.24 4.80
N ARG A 290 -3.19 -26.27 5.68
CA ARG A 290 -4.43 -26.00 6.44
C ARG A 290 -5.46 -25.22 5.62
N PHE A 291 -5.00 -24.29 4.77
CA PHE A 291 -5.83 -23.41 3.96
C PHE A 291 -5.63 -23.74 2.48
N GLU A 292 -6.38 -24.68 1.94
CA GLU A 292 -6.24 -25.14 0.54
C GLU A 292 -6.68 -24.10 -0.50
N GLY A 293 -7.24 -22.96 -0.11
CA GLY A 293 -7.75 -21.93 -1.01
C GLY A 293 -8.85 -22.40 -1.96
N LYS A 294 -9.40 -23.60 -1.73
CA LYS A 294 -10.58 -24.10 -2.39
C LYS A 294 -11.73 -24.05 -1.40
N PHE A 295 -12.78 -23.37 -1.82
CA PHE A 295 -14.02 -23.38 -1.06
C PHE A 295 -14.51 -24.82 -0.93
N ARG A 296 -14.51 -25.36 0.28
CA ARG A 296 -15.23 -26.58 0.62
C ARG A 296 -16.57 -26.18 1.20
N ASP A 297 -17.65 -26.49 0.49
CA ASP A 297 -19.00 -26.35 1.02
C ASP A 297 -19.09 -26.99 2.41
N GLY A 298 -19.33 -26.18 3.44
CA GLY A 298 -19.57 -26.63 4.81
C GLY A 298 -18.44 -26.40 5.83
N VAL A 299 -17.29 -25.84 5.49
CA VAL A 299 -16.28 -25.43 6.49
C VAL A 299 -16.55 -24.01 6.92
N HIS A 300 -17.38 -23.88 7.93
CA HIS A 300 -17.67 -22.61 8.59
C HIS A 300 -16.68 -22.37 9.73
N GLN A 301 -15.97 -21.27 9.68
CA GLN A 301 -15.04 -20.75 10.71
C GLN A 301 -13.86 -21.68 11.02
N VAL A 302 -12.74 -21.43 10.38
CA VAL A 302 -11.45 -22.00 10.79
C VAL A 302 -10.94 -21.17 11.96
N ASP A 303 -10.61 -21.83 13.08
CA ASP A 303 -9.91 -21.15 14.18
C ASP A 303 -8.53 -20.69 13.68
N VAL A 304 -8.29 -19.39 13.75
CA VAL A 304 -7.04 -18.74 13.29
C VAL A 304 -6.28 -18.09 14.45
N THR A 305 -6.70 -18.31 15.68
CA THR A 305 -6.12 -17.69 16.89
C THR A 305 -4.65 -18.06 17.10
N ASP A 306 -4.23 -19.19 16.58
CA ASP A 306 -2.83 -19.64 16.59
C ASP A 306 -1.96 -18.99 15.51
N LEU A 307 -2.56 -18.46 14.45
CA LEU A 307 -1.86 -17.87 13.31
C LEU A 307 -1.96 -16.35 13.23
N MET A 308 -2.95 -15.77 13.91
CA MET A 308 -3.24 -14.33 13.81
C MET A 308 -3.48 -13.71 15.17
N ARG A 309 -2.95 -12.51 15.35
CA ARG A 309 -3.34 -11.60 16.40
C ARG A 309 -3.96 -10.35 15.80
N ARG A 310 -5.08 -9.92 16.39
CA ARG A 310 -5.73 -8.65 16.07
C ARG A 310 -6.15 -7.93 17.34
N MET A 311 -5.69 -6.69 17.50
CA MET A 311 -6.14 -5.80 18.55
C MET A 311 -6.56 -4.45 17.97
N VAL A 312 -7.71 -3.98 18.42
CA VAL A 312 -8.22 -2.65 18.07
C VAL A 312 -7.75 -1.62 19.10
N LYS A 313 -7.60 -0.38 18.70
CA LYS A 313 -7.09 0.70 19.55
C LYS A 313 -7.90 0.91 20.83
N GLU A 314 -9.21 0.68 20.77
CA GLU A 314 -10.13 0.82 21.88
C GLU A 314 -9.84 -0.18 23.03
N SER A 315 -9.25 -1.33 22.71
CA SER A 315 -8.87 -2.35 23.69
C SER A 315 -7.46 -2.19 24.25
N LEU A 316 -6.66 -1.25 23.71
CA LEU A 316 -5.26 -1.08 24.12
C LEU A 316 -5.17 -0.22 25.39
N LEU A 317 -4.50 -0.78 26.41
CA LEU A 317 -4.34 -0.15 27.72
C LEU A 317 -2.87 0.20 28.01
N LYS A 318 -2.68 1.19 28.85
CA LYS A 318 -1.40 1.49 29.51
C LYS A 318 -1.18 0.52 30.67
N PHE A 319 0.03 0.53 31.27
CA PHE A 319 0.35 -0.29 32.46
C PHE A 319 -0.53 0.03 33.68
N ASP A 320 -1.07 1.25 33.75
CA ASP A 320 -1.98 1.67 34.84
C ASP A 320 -3.45 1.30 34.58
N GLY A 321 -3.74 0.56 33.48
CA GLY A 321 -5.08 0.13 33.11
C GLY A 321 -5.93 1.20 32.39
N ARG A 322 -5.40 2.40 32.18
CA ARG A 322 -6.11 3.45 31.42
C ARG A 322 -6.02 3.19 29.92
N PRO A 323 -7.01 3.67 29.13
CA PRO A 323 -6.94 3.60 27.68
C PRO A 323 -5.65 4.24 27.15
N LEU A 324 -5.03 3.55 26.20
CA LEU A 324 -3.80 4.04 25.55
C LEU A 324 -4.07 5.20 24.59
N PHE A 325 -5.22 5.15 23.93
CA PHE A 325 -5.65 6.17 22.96
C PHE A 325 -6.79 7.00 23.50
N PRO A 326 -6.86 8.29 23.19
CA PRO A 326 -8.05 9.10 23.41
C PRO A 326 -9.20 8.62 22.52
N GLU A 327 -10.39 9.09 22.77
CA GLU A 327 -11.56 8.84 21.95
C GLU A 327 -11.32 9.36 20.52
N ARG A 328 -11.88 8.67 19.53
CA ARG A 328 -11.88 9.07 18.12
C ARG A 328 -13.31 9.13 17.60
N ILE A 329 -13.65 10.21 16.93
CA ILE A 329 -15.01 10.47 16.47
C ILE A 329 -14.96 10.85 14.99
N ALA A 330 -15.75 10.18 14.17
CA ALA A 330 -15.88 10.47 12.75
C ALA A 330 -17.25 11.08 12.44
N TYR A 331 -17.29 12.01 11.51
CA TYR A 331 -18.49 12.69 11.05
C TYR A 331 -18.56 12.70 9.53
N THR A 332 -19.75 12.55 8.99
CA THR A 332 -20.02 12.78 7.56
C THR A 332 -20.67 14.14 7.39
N VAL A 333 -20.08 14.98 6.55
CA VAL A 333 -20.59 16.30 6.20
C VAL A 333 -21.14 16.22 4.78
N PRO A 334 -22.46 16.01 4.61
CA PRO A 334 -23.06 15.97 3.30
C PRO A 334 -23.22 17.37 2.72
N TYR A 335 -22.88 17.54 1.44
CA TYR A 335 -23.17 18.78 0.71
C TYR A 335 -23.88 18.53 -0.61
N LYS A 336 -24.52 19.56 -1.15
CA LYS A 336 -25.22 19.51 -2.44
C LYS A 336 -24.52 20.42 -3.43
N LEU A 337 -24.40 19.92 -4.66
CA LEU A 337 -23.85 20.73 -5.74
C LEU A 337 -24.77 21.91 -6.07
N SER A 338 -24.20 23.07 -6.42
CA SER A 338 -24.93 24.16 -7.05
C SER A 338 -25.41 23.74 -8.46
N ASP A 339 -26.38 24.47 -9.00
CA ASP A 339 -26.90 24.17 -10.35
C ASP A 339 -25.80 24.19 -11.42
N ALA A 340 -24.83 25.09 -11.28
CA ALA A 340 -23.71 25.21 -12.21
C ALA A 340 -22.74 24.01 -12.08
N GLU A 341 -22.42 23.60 -10.85
CA GLU A 341 -21.61 22.42 -10.59
C GLU A 341 -22.31 21.11 -11.03
N ALA A 342 -23.62 21.00 -10.75
CA ALA A 342 -24.43 19.85 -11.16
C ALA A 342 -24.47 19.71 -12.69
N ARG A 343 -24.59 20.84 -13.40
CA ARG A 343 -24.51 20.85 -14.87
C ARG A 343 -23.15 20.40 -15.37
N LEU A 344 -22.07 20.94 -14.82
CA LEU A 344 -20.70 20.53 -15.19
C LEU A 344 -20.50 19.03 -14.91
N TYR A 345 -20.94 18.58 -13.74
CA TYR A 345 -20.85 17.18 -13.35
C TYR A 345 -21.54 16.24 -14.35
N LYS A 346 -22.77 16.60 -14.75
CA LYS A 346 -23.56 15.85 -15.74
C LYS A 346 -22.85 15.80 -17.08
N GLU A 347 -22.44 16.96 -17.62
CA GLU A 347 -21.81 17.05 -18.94
C GLU A 347 -20.49 16.28 -19.02
N VAL A 348 -19.64 16.36 -17.98
CA VAL A 348 -18.41 15.58 -17.92
C VAL A 348 -18.70 14.09 -17.75
N THR A 349 -19.70 13.72 -16.94
CA THR A 349 -20.10 12.32 -16.78
C THR A 349 -20.63 11.72 -18.07
N ASP A 350 -21.42 12.47 -18.83
CA ASP A 350 -21.93 12.04 -20.13
C ASP A 350 -20.79 11.86 -21.15
N TYR A 351 -19.83 12.79 -21.19
CA TYR A 351 -18.60 12.64 -21.99
C TYR A 351 -17.81 11.39 -21.60
N VAL A 352 -17.61 11.15 -20.30
CA VAL A 352 -16.90 9.96 -19.81
C VAL A 352 -17.62 8.68 -20.23
N ARG A 353 -18.95 8.64 -20.14
CA ARG A 353 -19.76 7.48 -20.54
C ARG A 353 -19.67 7.22 -22.05
N GLU A 354 -19.76 8.27 -22.86
CA GLU A 354 -19.64 8.14 -24.32
C GLU A 354 -18.27 7.60 -24.75
N GLU A 355 -17.19 8.14 -24.18
CA GLU A 355 -15.83 7.69 -24.48
C GLU A 355 -15.55 6.28 -23.93
N PHE A 356 -16.14 5.91 -22.78
CA PHE A 356 -16.04 4.57 -22.24
C PHE A 356 -16.69 3.52 -23.15
N ASN A 357 -17.94 3.79 -23.60
CA ASN A 357 -18.64 2.92 -24.54
C ASN A 357 -17.87 2.81 -25.87
N ARG A 358 -17.26 3.90 -26.33
CA ARG A 358 -16.40 3.89 -27.52
C ARG A 358 -15.14 3.06 -27.32
N ALA A 359 -14.53 3.14 -26.13
CA ALA A 359 -13.35 2.35 -25.77
C ALA A 359 -13.66 0.85 -25.68
N GLU A 360 -14.78 0.46 -25.09
CA GLU A 360 -15.21 -0.93 -25.04
C GLU A 360 -15.46 -1.55 -26.43
N ALA A 361 -15.88 -0.76 -27.39
CA ALA A 361 -16.04 -1.19 -28.77
C ALA A 361 -14.71 -1.43 -29.52
N LEU A 362 -13.56 -1.05 -28.92
CA LEU A 362 -12.25 -1.33 -29.48
C LEU A 362 -11.88 -2.81 -29.31
N GLN A 363 -11.36 -3.44 -30.37
CA GLN A 363 -10.93 -4.85 -30.32
C GLN A 363 -9.64 -5.10 -29.51
N ASN A 364 -9.15 -4.09 -28.80
CA ASN A 364 -7.90 -4.16 -28.04
C ASN A 364 -8.17 -3.92 -26.55
N ASP A 365 -8.26 -4.98 -25.78
CA ASP A 365 -8.56 -4.97 -24.35
C ASP A 365 -7.63 -4.06 -23.53
N LYS A 366 -6.34 -4.01 -23.86
CA LYS A 366 -5.38 -3.13 -23.16
C LYS A 366 -5.64 -1.64 -23.41
N ARG A 367 -6.04 -1.29 -24.63
CA ARG A 367 -6.39 0.09 -24.96
C ARG A 367 -7.71 0.51 -24.29
N ALA A 368 -8.69 -0.37 -24.27
CA ALA A 368 -9.96 -0.16 -23.56
C ALA A 368 -9.73 0.06 -22.07
N GLY A 369 -8.90 -0.78 -21.42
CA GLY A 369 -8.51 -0.64 -20.02
C GLY A 369 -7.82 0.69 -19.71
N THR A 370 -6.86 1.11 -20.56
CA THR A 370 -6.13 2.38 -20.38
C THR A 370 -7.06 3.60 -20.50
N VAL A 371 -7.96 3.60 -21.50
CA VAL A 371 -8.95 4.67 -21.66
C VAL A 371 -9.92 4.68 -20.47
N GLY A 372 -10.43 3.53 -20.06
CA GLY A 372 -11.30 3.39 -18.89
C GLY A 372 -10.67 3.96 -17.62
N PHE A 373 -9.40 3.67 -17.40
CA PHE A 373 -8.64 4.22 -16.27
C PHE A 373 -8.51 5.75 -16.35
N ALA A 374 -8.13 6.30 -17.51
CA ALA A 374 -8.07 7.76 -17.72
C ALA A 374 -9.41 8.46 -17.42
N LEU A 375 -10.51 7.86 -17.85
CA LEU A 375 -11.85 8.39 -17.61
C LEU A 375 -12.25 8.33 -16.15
N THR A 376 -11.83 7.30 -15.42
CA THR A 376 -12.01 7.18 -13.97
C THR A 376 -11.25 8.28 -13.23
N ILE A 377 -10.01 8.55 -13.60
CA ILE A 377 -9.21 9.66 -13.05
C ILE A 377 -9.93 11.00 -13.28
N LEU A 378 -10.45 11.23 -14.48
CA LEU A 378 -11.17 12.46 -14.81
C LEU A 378 -12.40 12.66 -13.91
N GLN A 379 -13.14 11.59 -13.61
CA GLN A 379 -14.27 11.64 -12.67
C GLN A 379 -13.86 11.92 -11.22
N ARG A 380 -12.74 11.33 -10.77
CA ARG A 380 -12.18 11.64 -9.44
C ARG A 380 -11.81 13.12 -9.33
N ARG A 381 -11.19 13.69 -10.36
CA ARG A 381 -10.83 15.11 -10.40
C ARG A 381 -12.06 16.03 -10.45
N LEU A 382 -13.13 15.62 -11.13
CA LEU A 382 -14.40 16.33 -11.15
C LEU A 382 -15.05 16.40 -9.75
N ALA A 383 -15.00 15.31 -8.99
CA ALA A 383 -15.53 15.24 -7.64
C ALA A 383 -14.64 15.97 -6.60
N SER A 384 -13.36 16.18 -6.93
CA SER A 384 -12.39 16.83 -6.04
C SER A 384 -12.58 18.34 -6.01
N SER A 385 -12.43 19.04 -7.12
CA SER A 385 -12.62 20.50 -7.17
C SER A 385 -12.84 21.03 -8.59
N PRO A 386 -13.51 22.20 -8.75
CA PRO A 386 -13.63 22.89 -10.04
C PRO A 386 -12.27 23.23 -10.67
N GLU A 387 -11.26 23.49 -9.84
CA GLU A 387 -9.88 23.75 -10.32
C GLU A 387 -9.26 22.49 -10.91
N ALA A 388 -9.36 21.34 -10.23
CA ALA A 388 -8.74 20.09 -10.67
C ALA A 388 -9.32 19.60 -12.02
N ILE A 389 -10.65 19.68 -12.18
CA ILE A 389 -11.29 19.28 -13.43
C ILE A 389 -10.93 20.25 -14.56
N TYR A 390 -10.93 21.56 -14.30
CA TYR A 390 -10.55 22.57 -15.29
C TYR A 390 -9.13 22.31 -15.80
N GLN A 391 -8.14 22.17 -14.90
CA GLN A 391 -6.76 21.91 -15.27
C GLN A 391 -6.59 20.60 -16.06
N SER A 392 -7.34 19.59 -15.71
CA SER A 392 -7.29 18.30 -16.40
C SER A 392 -7.86 18.36 -17.81
N LEU A 393 -9.01 19.01 -17.99
CA LEU A 393 -9.62 19.21 -19.31
C LEU A 393 -8.70 20.07 -20.21
N HIS A 394 -8.12 21.13 -19.63
CA HIS A 394 -7.20 22.02 -20.34
C HIS A 394 -5.95 21.28 -20.84
N ARG A 395 -5.22 20.58 -19.95
CA ARG A 395 -4.03 19.80 -20.30
C ARG A 395 -4.32 18.71 -21.33
N ARG A 396 -5.43 17.97 -21.13
CA ARG A 396 -5.86 16.93 -22.07
C ARG A 396 -6.14 17.51 -23.45
N ARG A 397 -6.90 18.60 -23.55
CA ARG A 397 -7.19 19.27 -24.82
C ARG A 397 -5.91 19.73 -25.51
N GLU A 398 -5.01 20.44 -24.84
CA GLU A 398 -3.75 20.93 -25.42
C GLU A 398 -2.90 19.78 -25.98
N ARG A 399 -2.81 18.65 -25.28
CA ARG A 399 -2.03 17.50 -25.76
C ARG A 399 -2.67 16.80 -26.94
N LEU A 400 -4.00 16.63 -26.94
CA LEU A 400 -4.69 16.07 -28.10
C LEU A 400 -4.61 17.01 -29.33
N GLU A 401 -4.66 18.32 -29.14
CA GLU A 401 -4.41 19.31 -30.22
C GLU A 401 -2.98 19.20 -30.76
N LYS A 402 -1.98 19.09 -29.88
CA LYS A 402 -0.60 18.87 -30.28
C LYS A 402 -0.48 17.57 -31.09
N ARG A 403 -1.08 16.51 -30.63
CA ARG A 403 -1.10 15.22 -31.32
C ARG A 403 -1.80 15.28 -32.66
N LEU A 404 -2.91 16.01 -32.75
CA LEU A 404 -3.62 16.23 -34.00
C LEU A 404 -2.71 16.93 -35.02
N ARG A 405 -1.98 18.00 -34.62
CA ARG A 405 -1.04 18.72 -35.50
C ARG A 405 0.08 17.81 -35.99
N GLU A 406 0.64 16.98 -35.15
CA GLU A 406 1.67 15.99 -35.51
C GLU A 406 1.15 15.01 -36.56
N LEU A 407 -0.07 14.48 -36.37
CA LEU A 407 -0.69 13.55 -37.32
C LEU A 407 -1.04 14.23 -38.66
N GLU A 408 -1.53 15.48 -38.63
CA GLU A 408 -1.79 16.26 -39.88
C GLU A 408 -0.51 16.57 -40.66
N LEU A 409 0.60 16.82 -39.95
CA LEU A 409 1.92 17.03 -40.60
C LEU A 409 2.43 15.73 -41.24
N LEU A 410 2.28 14.60 -40.57
CA LEU A 410 2.65 13.30 -41.11
C LEU A 410 1.84 12.95 -42.38
N GLN A 411 0.55 13.29 -42.42
CA GLN A 411 -0.29 13.06 -43.58
C GLN A 411 0.12 13.95 -44.80
N ARG A 412 0.68 15.15 -44.57
CA ARG A 412 1.14 16.05 -45.63
C ARG A 412 2.50 15.67 -46.20
N GLY A 413 3.31 14.92 -45.48
CA GLY A 413 4.71 14.64 -45.79
C GLY A 413 5.06 13.29 -46.39
N ALA A 414 4.21 12.26 -46.25
CA ALA A 414 4.43 10.92 -46.81
C ALA A 414 3.15 10.08 -46.76
N ALA A 415 3.02 9.13 -47.70
CA ALA A 415 2.10 7.99 -47.59
C ALA A 415 2.61 7.01 -46.51
N VAL A 416 2.68 7.44 -45.25
CA VAL A 416 3.02 6.58 -44.10
C VAL A 416 1.71 6.20 -43.42
N PRO A 417 1.48 4.91 -43.16
CA PRO A 417 0.36 4.49 -42.31
C PRO A 417 0.42 5.29 -41.00
N VAL A 418 -0.66 5.94 -40.62
CA VAL A 418 -0.77 6.64 -39.34
C VAL A 418 -0.41 5.63 -38.28
N PRO A 419 0.68 5.79 -37.50
CA PRO A 419 0.98 4.89 -36.41
C PRO A 419 -0.26 4.85 -35.53
N ALA A 420 -0.74 3.66 -35.21
CA ALA A 420 -1.85 3.52 -34.28
C ALA A 420 -1.58 4.42 -33.07
N LEU A 421 -2.59 5.18 -32.64
CA LEU A 421 -2.52 6.07 -31.49
C LEU A 421 -2.17 5.24 -30.23
N ALA A 422 -0.87 4.94 -30.09
CA ALA A 422 -0.35 4.13 -29.00
C ALA A 422 0.05 5.05 -27.86
N GLY A 423 -0.88 5.22 -26.91
CA GLY A 423 -0.54 5.59 -25.55
C GLY A 423 0.05 4.39 -24.78
N PRO A 424 0.53 4.57 -23.56
CA PRO A 424 0.90 3.45 -22.70
C PRO A 424 -0.29 2.51 -22.56
N LEU A 425 -0.08 1.22 -22.86
CA LEU A 425 -1.10 0.19 -22.76
C LEU A 425 -0.93 -0.48 -21.41
N LEU A 426 -1.91 -0.29 -20.52
CA LEU A 426 -1.94 -0.93 -19.21
C LEU A 426 -2.98 -2.07 -19.22
N ASP A 427 -2.60 -3.20 -18.67
CA ASP A 427 -3.58 -4.25 -18.33
C ASP A 427 -4.21 -3.99 -16.94
N SER A 428 -5.20 -4.80 -16.57
CA SER A 428 -5.92 -4.62 -15.30
C SER A 428 -5.00 -4.75 -14.09
N ASP A 429 -4.00 -5.63 -14.16
CA ASP A 429 -3.06 -5.88 -13.06
C ASP A 429 -2.06 -4.70 -12.95
N GLU A 430 -1.67 -4.10 -14.09
CA GLU A 430 -0.82 -2.91 -14.12
C GLU A 430 -1.55 -1.67 -13.61
N VAL A 431 -2.87 -1.58 -13.79
CA VAL A 431 -3.69 -0.50 -13.22
C VAL A 431 -3.80 -0.64 -11.70
N GLU A 432 -4.08 -1.84 -11.17
CA GLU A 432 -4.07 -2.10 -9.72
C GLU A 432 -2.70 -1.82 -9.12
N ASP A 433 -1.63 -2.25 -9.80
CA ASP A 433 -0.26 -2.00 -9.39
C ASP A 433 0.07 -0.51 -9.36
N LEU A 434 -0.48 0.27 -10.31
CA LEU A 434 -0.26 1.71 -10.38
C LEU A 434 -0.99 2.43 -9.24
N GLU A 435 -2.22 2.04 -8.91
CA GLU A 435 -2.97 2.63 -7.78
C GLU A 435 -2.27 2.46 -6.43
N GLU A 436 -1.36 1.48 -6.33
CA GLU A 436 -0.60 1.18 -5.12
C GLU A 436 0.88 1.59 -5.18
N ALA A 437 1.34 2.17 -6.30
CA ALA A 437 2.69 2.68 -6.45
C ALA A 437 2.90 3.96 -5.60
N PRO A 438 4.15 4.38 -5.35
CA PRO A 438 4.43 5.68 -4.74
C PRO A 438 3.77 6.81 -5.55
N GLU A 439 3.17 7.79 -4.87
CA GLU A 439 2.31 8.80 -5.50
C GLU A 439 3.02 9.61 -6.60
N ASN A 440 4.30 9.90 -6.44
CA ASN A 440 5.06 10.57 -7.50
C ASN A 440 5.09 9.75 -8.80
N GLU A 441 5.08 8.42 -8.70
CA GLU A 441 4.99 7.51 -9.84
C GLU A 441 3.53 7.43 -10.33
N VAL A 442 2.56 7.37 -9.40
CA VAL A 442 1.12 7.38 -9.70
C VAL A 442 0.73 8.68 -10.39
N GLU A 443 1.06 9.84 -9.79
CA GLU A 443 0.72 11.15 -10.33
C GLU A 443 1.32 11.37 -11.73
N ALA A 444 2.60 10.99 -11.93
CA ALA A 444 3.26 11.09 -13.22
C ALA A 444 2.65 10.13 -14.27
N ALA A 445 2.27 8.92 -13.87
CA ALA A 445 1.63 7.96 -14.75
C ALA A 445 0.17 8.35 -15.04
N GLU A 446 -0.60 8.77 -14.03
CA GLU A 446 -1.96 9.28 -14.20
C GLU A 446 -2.01 10.48 -15.16
N GLU A 447 -1.13 11.46 -14.97
CA GLU A 447 -1.03 12.60 -15.89
C GLU A 447 -0.72 12.14 -17.33
N LYS A 448 0.26 11.25 -17.49
CA LYS A 448 0.64 10.74 -18.79
C LYS A 448 -0.48 9.95 -19.46
N ILE A 449 -1.19 9.12 -18.70
CA ILE A 449 -2.31 8.31 -19.19
C ILE A 449 -3.50 9.22 -19.54
N LEU A 450 -3.90 10.09 -18.61
CA LEU A 450 -5.02 11.01 -18.79
C LEU A 450 -4.85 11.89 -20.04
N ASP A 451 -3.63 12.32 -20.29
CA ASP A 451 -3.32 13.24 -21.37
C ASP A 451 -3.18 12.55 -22.74
N GLN A 452 -2.84 11.26 -22.77
CA GLN A 452 -2.54 10.53 -24.01
C GLN A 452 -3.60 9.50 -24.41
N ALA A 453 -4.37 9.00 -23.46
CA ALA A 453 -5.38 7.99 -23.73
C ALA A 453 -6.58 8.59 -24.48
N THR A 454 -6.89 8.07 -25.66
CA THR A 454 -8.07 8.44 -26.44
C THR A 454 -8.69 7.20 -27.09
N ALA A 455 -10.02 7.17 -27.13
CA ALA A 455 -10.77 6.15 -27.86
C ALA A 455 -10.86 6.45 -29.38
N ALA A 456 -10.51 7.68 -29.81
CA ALA A 456 -10.58 8.07 -31.19
C ALA A 456 -9.71 7.16 -32.10
N ALA A 457 -10.32 6.57 -33.10
CA ALA A 457 -9.67 5.74 -34.11
C ALA A 457 -9.29 6.52 -35.39
N THR A 458 -9.94 7.65 -35.59
CA THR A 458 -9.74 8.50 -36.79
C THR A 458 -9.45 9.95 -36.44
N LEU A 459 -8.87 10.69 -37.36
CA LEU A 459 -8.63 12.13 -37.17
C LEU A 459 -9.92 12.94 -37.03
N ALA A 460 -11.01 12.49 -37.65
CA ALA A 460 -12.32 13.12 -37.54
C ALA A 460 -12.86 12.97 -36.11
N GLU A 461 -12.77 11.78 -35.54
CA GLU A 461 -13.18 11.50 -34.16
C GLU A 461 -12.32 12.29 -33.15
N LEU A 462 -10.99 12.38 -33.39
CA LEU A 462 -10.09 13.15 -32.54
C LEU A 462 -10.46 14.66 -32.55
N LYS A 463 -10.85 15.21 -33.70
CA LYS A 463 -11.35 16.60 -33.79
C LYS A 463 -12.64 16.82 -33.03
N ILE A 464 -13.55 15.85 -33.06
CA ILE A 464 -14.83 15.90 -32.32
C ILE A 464 -14.52 15.86 -30.80
N GLU A 465 -13.64 14.97 -30.36
CA GLU A 465 -13.21 14.88 -28.95
C GLU A 465 -12.60 16.20 -28.47
N ILE A 466 -11.68 16.80 -29.25
CA ILE A 466 -11.07 18.11 -28.92
C ILE A 466 -12.14 19.22 -28.82
N ALA A 467 -13.11 19.25 -29.72
CA ALA A 467 -14.20 20.23 -29.66
C ALA A 467 -15.08 20.04 -28.41
N THR A 468 -15.35 18.79 -28.02
CA THR A 468 -16.08 18.46 -26.80
C THR A 468 -15.31 18.91 -25.56
N LEU A 469 -14.00 18.62 -25.50
CA LEU A 469 -13.13 19.05 -24.40
C LEU A 469 -13.06 20.58 -24.29
N ALA A 470 -12.98 21.31 -25.41
CA ALA A 470 -13.00 22.78 -25.40
C ALA A 470 -14.30 23.34 -24.81
N ARG A 471 -15.44 22.72 -25.11
CA ARG A 471 -16.75 23.09 -24.53
C ARG A 471 -16.80 22.81 -23.03
N LEU A 472 -16.35 21.62 -22.61
CA LEU A 472 -16.31 21.23 -21.19
C LEU A 472 -15.34 22.11 -20.39
N GLU A 473 -14.18 22.44 -20.95
CA GLU A 473 -13.22 23.35 -20.34
C GLU A 473 -13.82 24.76 -20.14
N SER A 474 -14.55 25.27 -21.12
CA SER A 474 -15.24 26.56 -21.01
C SER A 474 -16.27 26.54 -19.88
N LEU A 475 -17.05 25.46 -19.76
CA LEU A 475 -18.02 25.28 -18.68
C LEU A 475 -17.33 25.19 -17.31
N ALA A 476 -16.23 24.43 -17.20
CA ALA A 476 -15.44 24.35 -15.98
C ALA A 476 -14.83 25.71 -15.59
N ALA A 477 -14.38 26.50 -16.57
CA ALA A 477 -13.90 27.86 -16.34
C ALA A 477 -14.99 28.82 -15.86
N GLU A 478 -16.24 28.63 -16.29
CA GLU A 478 -17.38 29.40 -15.79
C GLU A 478 -17.66 29.06 -14.33
N VAL A 479 -17.75 27.77 -13.98
CA VAL A 479 -17.95 27.29 -12.60
C VAL A 479 -16.84 27.82 -11.68
N ARG A 480 -15.57 27.69 -12.11
CA ARG A 480 -14.42 28.20 -11.37
C ARG A 480 -14.49 29.71 -11.10
N ARG A 481 -14.94 30.52 -12.09
CA ARG A 481 -15.07 31.97 -11.97
C ARG A 481 -16.30 32.43 -11.20
N SER A 482 -17.33 31.61 -11.14
CA SER A 482 -18.56 31.94 -10.41
C SER A 482 -18.37 32.06 -8.90
N GLY A 483 -17.28 31.46 -8.36
CA GLY A 483 -17.04 31.38 -6.92
C GLY A 483 -18.05 30.51 -6.17
N GLN A 484 -18.87 29.75 -6.90
CA GLN A 484 -19.87 28.82 -6.35
C GLN A 484 -19.29 27.42 -6.19
N ASP A 485 -18.19 27.31 -5.43
CA ASP A 485 -17.64 26.00 -5.00
C ASP A 485 -18.30 25.63 -3.68
N THR A 486 -19.29 24.75 -3.75
CA THR A 486 -20.08 24.34 -2.58
C THR A 486 -19.26 23.50 -1.62
N LYS A 487 -18.37 22.64 -2.12
CA LYS A 487 -17.45 21.84 -1.29
C LYS A 487 -16.48 22.74 -0.49
N TRP A 488 -15.92 23.74 -1.16
CA TRP A 488 -15.09 24.75 -0.49
C TRP A 488 -15.87 25.55 0.56
N ARG A 489 -17.11 25.92 0.26
CA ARG A 489 -17.94 26.70 1.19
C ARG A 489 -18.20 25.92 2.49
N GLU A 490 -18.56 24.63 2.40
CA GLU A 490 -18.73 23.77 3.57
C GLU A 490 -17.42 23.63 4.37
N LEU A 491 -16.30 23.47 3.68
CA LEU A 491 -14.98 23.45 4.34
C LEU A 491 -14.68 24.79 5.02
N ALA A 492 -14.93 25.91 4.36
CA ALA A 492 -14.67 27.25 4.90
C ALA A 492 -15.53 27.53 6.15
N GLU A 493 -16.78 27.08 6.18
CA GLU A 493 -17.66 27.17 7.35
C GLU A 493 -17.08 26.34 8.51
N LEU A 494 -16.69 25.08 8.25
CA LEU A 494 -16.04 24.22 9.23
C LEU A 494 -14.73 24.83 9.77
N LEU A 495 -13.88 25.37 8.90
CA LEU A 495 -12.63 26.03 9.31
C LEU A 495 -12.90 27.30 10.12
N GLY A 496 -13.92 28.05 9.74
CA GLY A 496 -14.37 29.21 10.49
C GLY A 496 -14.80 28.85 11.93
N GLU A 497 -15.53 27.77 12.09
CA GLU A 497 -15.92 27.25 13.41
C GLU A 497 -14.72 26.77 14.24
N ILE A 498 -13.75 26.09 13.60
CA ILE A 498 -12.56 25.54 14.27
C ILE A 498 -11.61 26.64 14.72
N PHE A 499 -11.32 27.62 13.87
CA PHE A 499 -10.27 28.63 14.10
C PHE A 499 -10.76 30.01 14.54
N THR A 500 -12.08 30.23 14.62
CA THR A 500 -12.59 31.50 15.18
C THR A 500 -12.36 31.54 16.69
N PRO A 501 -11.70 32.56 17.26
CA PRO A 501 -11.54 32.67 18.69
C PRO A 501 -12.93 32.81 19.33
N ILE A 502 -13.31 31.89 20.17
CA ILE A 502 -14.47 32.07 21.06
C ILE A 502 -14.13 33.25 21.96
N GLY A 503 -14.90 34.30 21.80
CA GLY A 503 -14.72 35.50 22.60
C GLY A 503 -14.61 35.17 24.09
N LEU A 504 -13.59 35.71 24.74
CA LEU A 504 -13.32 35.62 26.16
C LEU A 504 -14.61 35.90 26.97
N GLY A 505 -15.27 34.89 27.44
CA GLY A 505 -16.40 35.04 28.33
C GLY A 505 -17.54 34.05 28.10
N GLY A 506 -17.33 32.81 28.38
CA GLY A 506 -18.42 31.84 28.42
C GLY A 506 -18.05 30.61 29.26
N CYS A 507 -18.78 30.43 30.34
CA CYS A 507 -18.69 29.27 31.24
C CYS A 507 -18.57 27.96 30.52
N ILE A 508 -17.72 27.08 31.04
CA ILE A 508 -17.64 25.66 30.74
C ILE A 508 -19.01 25.06 31.06
N ALA A 509 -19.88 24.93 30.06
CA ALA A 509 -21.07 24.09 30.16
C ALA A 509 -20.66 22.68 29.68
N GLU A 510 -20.86 21.68 30.53
CA GLU A 510 -20.75 20.27 30.11
C GLU A 510 -21.61 20.07 28.88
N PRO A 511 -21.11 19.32 27.87
CA PRO A 511 -21.87 19.05 26.66
C PRO A 511 -22.99 18.06 26.99
N THR A 512 -24.19 18.58 27.28
CA THR A 512 -25.41 17.81 27.18
C THR A 512 -25.73 17.65 25.72
N LEU A 513 -25.50 16.45 25.20
CA LEU A 513 -25.88 16.03 23.84
C LEU A 513 -27.42 16.10 23.69
N PRO A 514 -28.01 16.97 22.85
CA PRO A 514 -29.36 16.73 22.37
C PRO A 514 -29.30 15.80 21.17
N TYR A 515 -29.86 14.64 21.30
CA TYR A 515 -30.23 13.80 20.16
C TYR A 515 -31.26 14.57 19.31
N GLY A 516 -30.83 14.88 18.08
CA GLY A 516 -31.73 15.34 17.01
C GLY A 516 -31.62 16.81 16.68
N ALA A 517 -30.81 17.10 15.72
CA ALA A 517 -30.89 18.03 14.61
C ALA A 517 -29.49 18.56 14.24
N GLY A 518 -28.99 18.16 13.12
CA GLY A 518 -28.27 18.90 12.09
C GLY A 518 -27.07 19.80 12.41
N SER A 519 -26.53 19.86 13.62
CA SER A 519 -25.32 20.65 13.89
C SER A 519 -24.11 19.73 14.08
N ILE A 520 -23.07 19.97 13.29
CA ILE A 520 -21.78 19.31 13.43
C ILE A 520 -21.25 19.63 14.83
N PRO A 521 -20.88 18.60 15.64
CA PRO A 521 -20.32 18.83 16.96
C PRO A 521 -19.03 19.65 16.88
N LYS A 522 -18.92 20.68 17.67
CA LYS A 522 -17.72 21.55 17.69
C LYS A 522 -16.66 20.92 18.59
N PRO A 523 -15.40 20.81 18.11
CA PRO A 523 -14.31 20.36 18.95
C PRO A 523 -14.08 21.35 20.11
N VAL A 524 -13.68 20.81 21.26
CA VAL A 524 -13.29 21.64 22.40
C VAL A 524 -12.03 22.44 22.02
N PRO A 525 -12.00 23.78 22.20
CA PRO A 525 -10.84 24.59 21.89
C PRO A 525 -9.59 24.09 22.65
N SER A 526 -8.53 23.80 21.92
CA SER A 526 -7.25 23.37 22.48
C SER A 526 -6.14 24.35 22.10
N PRO A 527 -5.17 24.64 23.00
CA PRO A 527 -3.99 25.43 22.65
C PRO A 527 -3.11 24.75 21.58
N ASN A 528 -3.35 23.47 21.35
CA ASN A 528 -2.66 22.64 20.37
C ASN A 528 -3.44 22.45 19.07
N GLN A 529 -4.42 23.30 18.80
CA GLN A 529 -5.33 23.16 17.68
C GLN A 529 -4.61 23.20 16.33
N LYS A 530 -4.42 22.02 15.74
CA LYS A 530 -3.84 21.84 14.41
C LYS A 530 -4.72 20.89 13.63
N LEU A 531 -4.86 21.19 12.34
CA LEU A 531 -5.69 20.46 11.41
C LEU A 531 -4.84 19.82 10.31
N VAL A 532 -5.13 18.58 9.98
CA VAL A 532 -4.63 17.92 8.79
C VAL A 532 -5.76 17.77 7.79
N LEU A 533 -5.53 18.15 6.56
CA LEU A 533 -6.50 18.02 5.49
C LEU A 533 -5.91 17.16 4.36
N PHE A 534 -6.63 16.12 3.96
CA PHE A 534 -6.26 15.24 2.89
C PHE A 534 -7.07 15.48 1.62
N THR A 535 -6.39 15.50 0.48
CA THR A 535 -6.97 15.53 -0.87
C THR A 535 -6.22 14.53 -1.76
N GLU A 536 -6.87 14.02 -2.80
CA GLU A 536 -6.20 13.09 -3.73
C GLU A 536 -5.36 13.79 -4.80
N HIS A 537 -5.65 15.07 -5.12
CA HIS A 537 -5.08 15.73 -6.29
C HIS A 537 -4.27 16.98 -5.94
N ARG A 538 -3.09 17.09 -6.56
CA ARG A 538 -2.19 18.23 -6.39
C ARG A 538 -2.82 19.55 -6.84
N ASP A 539 -3.62 19.55 -7.90
CA ASP A 539 -4.33 20.77 -8.36
C ASP A 539 -5.29 21.28 -7.28
N THR A 540 -6.03 20.36 -6.63
CA THR A 540 -6.90 20.69 -5.49
C THR A 540 -6.09 21.14 -4.28
N LEU A 541 -4.97 20.51 -3.98
CA LEU A 541 -4.08 20.89 -2.88
C LEU A 541 -3.58 22.33 -3.04
N ASN A 542 -3.10 22.71 -4.21
CA ASN A 542 -2.65 24.07 -4.52
C ASN A 542 -3.81 25.09 -4.51
N TYR A 543 -5.01 24.67 -4.90
CA TYR A 543 -6.22 25.46 -4.80
C TYR A 543 -6.58 25.74 -3.34
N LEU A 544 -6.61 24.69 -2.51
CA LEU A 544 -6.93 24.81 -1.08
C LEU A 544 -5.90 25.63 -0.31
N GLU A 545 -4.61 25.52 -0.63
CA GLU A 545 -3.57 26.37 -0.03
C GLU A 545 -3.89 27.85 -0.16
N ARG A 546 -4.24 28.30 -1.37
CA ARG A 546 -4.58 29.68 -1.65
C ARG A 546 -5.86 30.12 -0.92
N GLN A 547 -6.88 29.27 -0.95
CA GLN A 547 -8.17 29.56 -0.33
C GLN A 547 -8.08 29.63 1.19
N ILE A 548 -7.42 28.64 1.82
CA ILE A 548 -7.26 28.58 3.28
C ILE A 548 -6.31 29.69 3.75
N GLY A 549 -5.22 29.94 3.03
CA GLY A 549 -4.31 31.06 3.34
C GLY A 549 -5.01 32.41 3.31
N SER A 550 -5.92 32.61 2.35
CA SER A 550 -6.77 33.80 2.26
C SER A 550 -7.81 33.86 3.40
N LEU A 551 -8.47 32.74 3.70
CA LEU A 551 -9.47 32.66 4.76
C LEU A 551 -8.87 32.99 6.14
N LEU A 552 -7.70 32.42 6.44
CA LEU A 552 -6.98 32.66 7.71
C LEU A 552 -6.26 34.01 7.76
N GLY A 553 -6.14 34.72 6.62
CA GLY A 553 -5.38 35.97 6.51
C GLY A 553 -3.86 35.79 6.76
N ARG A 554 -3.37 34.58 6.79
CA ARG A 554 -1.98 34.19 7.08
C ARG A 554 -1.55 33.04 6.21
N PRO A 555 -0.98 33.26 5.02
CA PRO A 555 -0.52 32.20 4.14
C PRO A 555 0.50 31.25 4.82
N GLN A 556 1.33 31.77 5.73
CA GLN A 556 2.31 30.99 6.48
C GLN A 556 1.68 30.01 7.49
N ALA A 557 0.39 30.10 7.79
CA ALA A 557 -0.31 29.17 8.66
C ALA A 557 -0.58 27.81 7.98
N VAL A 558 -0.35 27.72 6.68
CA VAL A 558 -0.57 26.52 5.87
C VAL A 558 0.76 25.95 5.39
N VAL A 559 0.96 24.67 5.55
CA VAL A 559 2.09 23.92 4.98
C VAL A 559 1.58 22.79 4.12
N LEU A 560 2.35 22.45 3.08
CA LEU A 560 2.01 21.41 2.11
C LEU A 560 2.94 20.22 2.25
N ILE A 561 2.38 19.02 2.04
CA ILE A 561 3.17 17.80 1.81
C ILE A 561 2.53 17.01 0.67
N HIS A 562 3.28 16.76 -0.41
CA HIS A 562 2.80 15.99 -1.56
C HIS A 562 3.92 15.10 -2.16
N GLY A 563 3.54 14.16 -3.01
CA GLY A 563 4.44 13.14 -3.59
C GLY A 563 5.66 13.71 -4.33
N GLY A 564 5.49 14.85 -5.02
CA GLY A 564 6.57 15.50 -5.77
C GLY A 564 7.64 16.24 -4.94
N MET A 565 7.48 16.30 -3.60
CA MET A 565 8.48 16.97 -2.73
C MET A 565 9.65 16.03 -2.42
N GLY A 566 10.86 16.62 -2.38
CA GLY A 566 12.06 15.94 -1.92
C GLY A 566 12.00 15.58 -0.42
N ARG A 567 12.82 14.61 0.00
CA ARG A 567 12.88 14.13 1.40
C ARG A 567 13.13 15.27 2.40
N GLU A 568 14.07 16.15 2.11
CA GLU A 568 14.39 17.28 2.99
C GLU A 568 13.24 18.29 3.11
N GLU A 569 12.58 18.57 2.00
CA GLU A 569 11.43 19.48 1.98
C GLU A 569 10.26 18.92 2.80
N ARG A 570 9.95 17.63 2.64
CA ARG A 570 8.92 16.93 3.44
C ARG A 570 9.26 16.99 4.93
N ARG A 571 10.52 16.69 5.28
CA ARG A 571 10.98 16.73 6.67
C ARG A 571 10.87 18.14 7.25
N LYS A 572 11.21 19.18 6.47
CA LYS A 572 11.10 20.58 6.89
C LYS A 572 9.63 20.96 7.09
N ALA A 573 8.74 20.61 6.16
CA ALA A 573 7.30 20.87 6.29
C ALA A 573 6.71 20.17 7.51
N GLN A 574 7.06 18.91 7.74
CA GLN A 574 6.65 18.16 8.93
C GLN A 574 7.16 18.81 10.22
N THR A 575 8.45 19.19 10.27
CA THR A 575 9.05 19.85 11.45
C THR A 575 8.37 21.18 11.74
N ASN A 576 8.09 21.98 10.71
CA ASN A 576 7.36 23.24 10.86
C ASN A 576 5.95 22.99 11.40
N PHE A 577 5.24 22.00 10.86
CA PHE A 577 3.90 21.66 11.35
C PHE A 577 3.92 21.19 12.81
N LEU A 578 4.92 20.40 13.21
CA LEU A 578 5.00 19.86 14.57
C LEU A 578 5.38 20.94 15.60
N HIS A 579 6.30 21.83 15.27
CA HIS A 579 6.95 22.69 16.26
C HIS A 579 6.62 24.18 16.13
N ASP A 580 6.24 24.65 14.94
CA ASP A 580 5.89 26.07 14.76
C ASP A 580 4.41 26.31 15.16
N PRO A 581 4.15 27.12 16.19
CA PRO A 581 2.80 27.43 16.63
C PRO A 581 2.00 28.28 15.61
N THR A 582 2.68 28.98 14.70
CA THR A 582 2.02 29.78 13.65
C THR A 582 1.47 28.94 12.53
N VAL A 583 1.98 27.74 12.33
CA VAL A 583 1.49 26.75 11.36
C VAL A 583 0.32 25.97 11.96
N GLN A 584 -0.87 26.18 11.42
CA GLN A 584 -2.10 25.60 11.95
C GLN A 584 -2.69 24.49 11.08
N VAL A 585 -2.47 24.55 9.77
CA VAL A 585 -3.04 23.61 8.80
C VAL A 585 -1.95 22.93 8.00
N LEU A 586 -2.03 21.62 7.92
CA LEU A 586 -1.23 20.81 6.98
C LEU A 586 -2.16 20.30 5.89
N LEU A 587 -1.84 20.58 4.64
CA LEU A 587 -2.48 19.97 3.47
C LEU A 587 -1.60 18.84 2.95
N ALA A 588 -2.16 17.67 2.78
CA ALA A 588 -1.42 16.50 2.34
C ALA A 588 -2.17 15.73 1.24
N THR A 589 -1.41 15.15 0.33
CA THR A 589 -1.90 14.09 -0.54
C THR A 589 -1.65 12.72 0.11
N ASP A 590 -2.30 11.67 -0.37
CA ASP A 590 -2.28 10.35 0.28
C ASP A 590 -0.87 9.79 0.49
N ALA A 591 -0.06 9.80 -0.53
CA ALA A 591 1.27 9.20 -0.44
C ALA A 591 2.29 10.09 0.29
N ALA A 592 2.04 11.38 0.35
CA ALA A 592 2.80 12.23 1.25
C ALA A 592 2.42 11.99 2.71
N GLY A 593 1.19 11.55 2.95
CA GLY A 593 0.71 11.13 4.27
C GLY A 593 1.28 9.79 4.74
N GLU A 594 1.73 8.89 3.85
CA GLU A 594 2.29 7.61 4.25
C GLU A 594 3.61 7.79 5.01
N GLY A 595 3.75 7.07 6.13
CA GLY A 595 4.98 7.09 6.94
C GLY A 595 5.19 8.32 7.84
N ILE A 596 4.37 9.37 7.76
CA ILE A 596 4.53 10.59 8.55
C ILE A 596 3.80 10.47 9.90
N ASN A 597 4.42 11.00 10.95
CA ASN A 597 3.79 11.15 12.25
C ASN A 597 3.22 12.57 12.40
N LEU A 598 1.90 12.68 12.52
CA LEU A 598 1.17 13.94 12.65
C LEU A 598 0.38 14.04 13.96
N GLN A 599 0.77 13.30 14.99
CA GLN A 599 0.08 13.24 16.29
C GLN A 599 -0.02 14.57 17.04
N ARG A 600 0.63 15.63 16.56
CA ARG A 600 0.45 16.98 17.07
C ARG A 600 -0.93 17.54 16.71
N ALA A 601 -1.53 17.08 15.62
CA ALA A 601 -2.89 17.39 15.25
C ALA A 601 -3.86 16.38 15.87
N HIS A 602 -5.04 16.85 16.23
CA HIS A 602 -6.17 16.05 16.66
C HIS A 602 -7.40 16.24 15.77
N LEU A 603 -7.30 17.13 14.78
CA LEU A 603 -8.36 17.44 13.83
C LEU A 603 -7.94 16.99 12.44
N MET A 604 -8.85 16.34 11.71
CA MET A 604 -8.62 15.88 10.35
C MET A 604 -9.85 16.10 9.48
N VAL A 605 -9.62 16.52 8.24
CA VAL A 605 -10.66 16.60 7.20
C VAL A 605 -10.22 15.77 6.01
N ASN A 606 -11.06 14.86 5.55
CA ASN A 606 -10.98 14.27 4.24
C ASN A 606 -11.77 15.14 3.27
N TYR A 607 -11.05 15.97 2.52
CA TYR A 607 -11.65 16.77 1.45
C TYR A 607 -12.13 15.87 0.32
N ASP A 608 -11.28 14.90 -0.07
CA ASP A 608 -11.64 13.84 -1.00
C ASP A 608 -11.66 12.48 -0.28
N LEU A 609 -12.70 11.69 -0.55
CA LEU A 609 -12.81 10.34 -0.03
C LEU A 609 -12.03 9.37 -0.93
N PRO A 610 -11.06 8.64 -0.38
CA PRO A 610 -10.40 7.58 -1.12
C PRO A 610 -11.38 6.44 -1.40
N TRP A 611 -11.24 5.81 -2.54
CA TRP A 611 -12.09 4.69 -2.97
C TRP A 611 -11.85 3.40 -2.18
N ASN A 612 -10.76 3.36 -1.42
CA ASN A 612 -10.39 2.25 -0.56
C ASN A 612 -10.59 2.64 0.92
N PRO A 613 -11.48 1.96 1.69
CA PRO A 613 -11.74 2.28 3.10
C PRO A 613 -10.50 2.17 3.97
N ASN A 614 -9.56 1.28 3.61
CA ASN A 614 -8.31 1.11 4.35
C ASN A 614 -7.46 2.38 4.34
N ARG A 615 -7.51 3.18 3.27
CA ARG A 615 -6.82 4.48 3.21
C ARG A 615 -7.40 5.50 4.20
N LEU A 616 -8.72 5.49 4.42
CA LEU A 616 -9.34 6.36 5.42
C LEU A 616 -8.80 6.06 6.83
N GLU A 617 -8.74 4.80 7.19
CA GLU A 617 -8.19 4.39 8.49
C GLU A 617 -6.68 4.66 8.59
N GLN A 618 -5.93 4.45 7.51
CA GLN A 618 -4.51 4.80 7.44
C GLN A 618 -4.30 6.31 7.61
N ARG A 619 -5.10 7.17 6.92
CA ARG A 619 -5.06 8.64 7.10
C ARG A 619 -5.32 8.99 8.56
N PHE A 620 -6.39 8.47 9.16
CA PHE A 620 -6.74 8.76 10.54
C PHE A 620 -5.68 8.24 11.53
N GLY A 621 -5.06 7.12 11.22
CA GLY A 621 -3.92 6.60 11.96
C GLY A 621 -2.69 7.53 11.98
N ARG A 622 -2.65 8.61 11.19
CA ARG A 622 -1.54 9.60 11.23
C ARG A 622 -1.65 10.56 12.40
N ILE A 623 -2.86 10.90 12.83
CA ILE A 623 -3.13 11.77 13.97
C ILE A 623 -3.45 10.98 15.24
N HIS A 624 -4.18 9.88 15.11
CA HIS A 624 -4.59 9.01 16.22
C HIS A 624 -3.55 7.89 16.41
N ARG A 625 -2.45 8.25 17.05
CA ARG A 625 -1.27 7.38 17.31
C ARG A 625 -0.90 7.38 18.79
N ILE A 626 -0.03 6.44 19.18
CA ILE A 626 0.56 6.38 20.52
C ILE A 626 1.18 7.73 20.88
N GLY A 627 0.77 8.30 22.02
CA GLY A 627 1.19 9.63 22.48
C GLY A 627 0.22 10.75 22.15
N GLN A 628 -0.89 10.49 21.45
CA GLN A 628 -1.98 11.43 21.32
C GLN A 628 -2.72 11.61 22.65
N THR A 629 -3.01 12.85 23.01
CA THR A 629 -3.67 13.21 24.28
C THR A 629 -5.05 13.85 24.09
N GLU A 630 -5.34 14.32 22.86
CA GLU A 630 -6.57 15.03 22.54
C GLU A 630 -7.56 14.08 21.86
N VAL A 631 -8.87 14.30 22.09
CA VAL A 631 -9.93 13.62 21.32
C VAL A 631 -9.76 13.93 19.84
N CYS A 632 -9.69 12.90 19.02
CA CYS A 632 -9.47 13.06 17.59
C CYS A 632 -10.79 13.16 16.83
N HIS A 633 -10.94 14.23 16.04
CA HIS A 633 -12.11 14.45 15.20
C HIS A 633 -11.77 14.30 13.73
N LEU A 634 -12.61 13.59 13.00
CA LEU A 634 -12.48 13.35 11.56
C LEU A 634 -13.77 13.79 10.85
N TRP A 635 -13.66 14.65 9.86
CA TRP A 635 -14.77 15.05 8.98
C TRP A 635 -14.55 14.53 7.56
N ASN A 636 -15.57 13.88 7.03
CA ASN A 636 -15.62 13.38 5.66
C ASN A 636 -16.59 14.25 4.86
N LEU A 637 -16.12 15.00 3.86
CA LEU A 637 -16.97 15.78 2.97
C LEU A 637 -17.53 14.86 1.87
N VAL A 638 -18.86 14.80 1.70
CA VAL A 638 -19.51 13.88 0.76
C VAL A 638 -20.57 14.60 -0.06
N ALA A 639 -20.44 14.58 -1.37
CA ALA A 639 -21.49 15.02 -2.28
C ALA A 639 -22.56 13.94 -2.46
N SER A 640 -23.68 14.07 -1.78
CA SER A 640 -24.73 13.03 -1.68
C SER A 640 -25.37 12.63 -3.02
N GLU A 641 -25.39 13.51 -4.01
CA GLU A 641 -26.06 13.34 -5.31
C GLU A 641 -25.10 12.97 -6.46
N THR A 642 -23.86 12.58 -6.13
CA THR A 642 -22.82 12.28 -7.11
C THR A 642 -22.33 10.84 -7.00
N ARG A 643 -21.42 10.45 -7.91
CA ARG A 643 -20.69 9.18 -7.83
C ARG A 643 -19.87 9.05 -6.54
N GLU A 644 -19.43 10.15 -5.93
CA GLU A 644 -18.80 10.17 -4.62
C GLU A 644 -19.75 9.64 -3.53
N GLY A 645 -21.04 10.00 -3.60
CA GLY A 645 -22.07 9.44 -2.73
C GLY A 645 -22.34 7.94 -2.97
N ASP A 646 -22.20 7.47 -4.22
CA ASP A 646 -22.27 6.03 -4.53
C ASP A 646 -21.06 5.27 -3.99
N VAL A 647 -19.89 5.86 -4.10
CA VAL A 647 -18.64 5.32 -3.51
C VAL A 647 -18.78 5.26 -1.99
N TYR A 648 -19.28 6.32 -1.37
CA TYR A 648 -19.52 6.37 0.08
C TYR A 648 -20.45 5.25 0.54
N ARG A 649 -21.55 5.01 -0.16
CA ARG A 649 -22.47 3.87 0.13
C ARG A 649 -21.75 2.53 0.04
N ARG A 650 -20.99 2.30 -1.02
CA ARG A 650 -20.18 1.06 -1.17
C ARG A 650 -19.12 0.90 -0.09
N LEU A 651 -18.52 2.01 0.35
CA LEU A 651 -17.57 1.99 1.47
C LEU A 651 -18.26 1.59 2.77
N LEU A 652 -19.47 2.08 3.04
CA LEU A 652 -20.29 1.67 4.19
C LEU A 652 -20.64 0.17 4.14
N GLU A 653 -21.04 -0.34 2.98
CA GLU A 653 -21.33 -1.77 2.78
C GLU A 653 -20.09 -2.62 3.08
N LYS A 654 -18.93 -2.27 2.52
CA LYS A 654 -17.65 -2.98 2.77
C LYS A 654 -17.20 -2.92 4.22
N LEU A 655 -17.39 -1.79 4.90
CA LEU A 655 -17.09 -1.67 6.33
C LEU A 655 -18.00 -2.56 7.18
N GLU A 656 -19.28 -2.66 6.84
CA GLU A 656 -20.21 -3.52 7.54
C GLU A 656 -19.90 -5.01 7.30
N GLU A 657 -19.55 -5.41 6.08
CA GLU A 657 -19.07 -6.75 5.77
C GLU A 657 -17.79 -7.09 6.56
N ALA A 658 -16.82 -6.19 6.56
CA ALA A 658 -15.59 -6.36 7.34
C ALA A 658 -15.87 -6.44 8.86
N ARG A 659 -16.81 -5.64 9.36
CA ARG A 659 -17.25 -5.65 10.76
C ARG A 659 -17.88 -6.98 11.16
N GLN A 660 -18.72 -7.55 10.31
CA GLN A 660 -19.33 -8.86 10.55
C GLN A 660 -18.28 -9.98 10.53
N ALA A 661 -17.36 -9.96 9.56
CA ALA A 661 -16.28 -10.94 9.43
C ALA A 661 -15.28 -10.90 10.61
N LEU A 662 -15.04 -9.73 11.19
CA LEU A 662 -14.07 -9.50 12.26
C LEU A 662 -14.70 -9.39 13.66
N GLY A 663 -15.92 -9.92 13.83
CA GLY A 663 -16.59 -9.99 15.15
C GLY A 663 -16.89 -8.62 15.78
N GLY A 664 -17.17 -7.60 14.98
CA GLY A 664 -17.48 -6.25 15.44
C GLY A 664 -16.28 -5.36 15.75
N GLN A 665 -15.07 -5.86 15.57
CA GLN A 665 -13.81 -5.15 15.87
C GLN A 665 -13.33 -4.30 14.69
N VAL A 666 -14.16 -3.39 14.22
CA VAL A 666 -13.81 -2.41 13.17
C VAL A 666 -14.33 -1.04 13.59
N PHE A 667 -13.47 -0.03 13.52
CA PHE A 667 -13.88 1.36 13.77
C PHE A 667 -14.67 1.91 12.57
N ASP A 668 -15.79 2.57 12.87
CA ASP A 668 -16.57 3.29 11.84
C ASP A 668 -15.87 4.60 11.47
N VAL A 669 -14.95 4.52 10.53
CA VAL A 669 -14.16 5.67 10.05
C VAL A 669 -14.98 6.64 9.19
N LEU A 670 -16.14 6.21 8.72
CA LEU A 670 -17.04 7.06 7.92
C LEU A 670 -17.91 7.95 8.80
N GLY A 671 -18.24 7.46 9.99
CA GLY A 671 -19.11 8.18 10.90
C GLY A 671 -20.58 8.15 10.47
N ARG A 672 -21.44 8.61 11.35
CA ARG A 672 -22.88 8.74 11.11
C ARG A 672 -23.26 10.16 10.72
#